data_8c14ab09cf53237ab6fbec573b431fbd
#
_entry.id   8c14ab09cf53237ab6fbec573b431fbd
#
_cell.length_a   1.000
_cell.length_b   1.000
_cell.length_c   1.000
_cell.angle_alpha   90.00
_cell.angle_beta   90.00
_cell.angle_gamma   90.00
#
_symmetry.space_group_name_H-M   'P 1'
#
loop_
_entity.id
_entity.type
_entity.pdbx_description
1 polymer ?
#
loop_
_entity_poly.entity_id
_entity_poly.type
_entity_poly.pdbx_seq_one_letter_code
_entity_poly.pdbx_strand_id
1 'polypeptide(L)'
;MAAKIDQLLKRTESADLSELMSIWRSRLPEEGSGSPALFRCLGERILAHGEPLLAYDVVTAGLATWPRDTRLRQLQGLALARSGATDRANAILEDLRREAQPPEETLGMLGRTYKDLAIAAATPGQRDQFLKRAAETYAEAYRTSGGYWSGINAATMNLLVGQTAQANELARKVREQCLKEVEGRAGDSYWEFAALGEAALILHDLSQATEWYSRAANEGRNRFGDLQSSRRNARLVLQHWNEDPNWIDSYLRIPPVIVFAGHMIDRPGRATPRFPIELEPLVAKEIRQKLDKLEPRFGFSSAACGSDILFLEAMLERGAEVSIVLPYNEEEFIRDSVEIGTDSKKWRARFDTVLAHAARVITASNQRLEIGGISYEFCNQLLLGLATIRCRQLESRLIPLAVWNQQPGDGPGGAASVVQSWRSLGRNPEIVDLAKISNLERSAPSRPTNVRADGSAPYNAFHSRIVAILFADAVGFSKLSEPEVPRFVQHFFGAIAQLMQKFSNSIIANNTWGDGLYFVFSEIDLAGEFALQLAELAAKTDWPGKGLRAELNLRIALHAGPVYEFDDPITRRRNYSGTHVGRAARIEPITPPGQVYASEAFAALSAARGSGRFICDYVGQTPMAKGYGTLPTYHVRPN
;
A
#
# COMPACT_ATOMS: atom_id res chain seq x y z
N MET A 1 28.55 -23.34 4.58
CA MET A 1 27.38 -22.73 3.92
C MET A 1 26.05 -23.39 4.35
N ALA A 2 25.88 -24.71 4.20
CA ALA A 2 24.65 -25.41 4.61
C ALA A 2 24.25 -25.19 6.08
N ALA A 3 25.16 -25.32 7.05
CA ALA A 3 24.88 -25.11 8.47
C ALA A 3 24.39 -23.67 8.79
N LYS A 4 24.87 -22.68 8.05
CA LYS A 4 24.42 -21.28 8.21
C LYS A 4 23.02 -21.06 7.64
N ILE A 5 22.68 -21.71 6.53
CA ILE A 5 21.34 -21.71 5.95
C ILE A 5 20.35 -22.38 6.90
N ASP A 6 20.68 -23.53 7.46
CA ASP A 6 19.85 -24.24 8.44
C ASP A 6 19.60 -23.40 9.70
N GLN A 7 20.60 -22.64 10.17
CA GLN A 7 20.45 -21.74 11.29
C GLN A 7 19.51 -20.56 10.93
N LEU A 8 19.62 -19.99 9.73
CA LEU A 8 18.73 -18.93 9.25
C LEU A 8 17.30 -19.45 9.08
N LEU A 9 17.10 -20.66 8.56
CA LEU A 9 15.78 -21.28 8.43
C LEU A 9 15.11 -21.44 9.80
N LYS A 10 15.81 -22.01 10.78
CA LYS A 10 15.29 -22.15 12.16
C LYS A 10 14.92 -20.79 12.79
N ARG A 11 15.74 -19.77 12.58
CA ARG A 11 15.41 -18.41 13.04
C ARG A 11 14.17 -17.87 12.35
N THR A 12 14.04 -18.09 11.04
CA THR A 12 12.89 -17.61 10.26
C THR A 12 11.58 -18.25 10.72
N GLU A 13 11.59 -19.51 11.15
CA GLU A 13 10.39 -20.23 11.61
C GLU A 13 9.73 -19.60 12.84
N SER A 14 10.52 -19.06 13.78
CA SER A 14 10.01 -18.44 15.02
C SER A 14 10.05 -16.92 15.03
N ALA A 15 10.61 -16.29 14.00
CA ALA A 15 10.85 -14.86 13.92
C ALA A 15 9.54 -14.07 13.86
N ASP A 16 9.50 -12.93 14.53
CA ASP A 16 8.50 -11.88 14.30
C ASP A 16 8.81 -11.10 13.01
N LEU A 17 7.91 -10.19 12.63
CA LEU A 17 8.07 -9.44 11.38
C LEU A 17 9.35 -8.59 11.36
N SER A 18 9.73 -7.98 12.47
CA SER A 18 10.94 -7.16 12.56
C SER A 18 12.19 -7.99 12.32
N GLU A 19 12.26 -9.18 12.91
CA GLU A 19 13.36 -10.11 12.71
C GLU A 19 13.38 -10.67 11.27
N LEU A 20 12.22 -11.01 10.69
CA LEU A 20 12.10 -11.42 9.28
C LEU A 20 12.63 -10.34 8.33
N MET A 21 12.30 -9.09 8.58
CA MET A 21 12.81 -7.96 7.81
C MET A 21 14.31 -7.76 7.99
N SER A 22 14.82 -7.95 9.20
CA SER A 22 16.26 -7.91 9.49
C SER A 22 17.01 -9.00 8.73
N ILE A 23 16.51 -10.25 8.76
CA ILE A 23 17.08 -11.38 7.99
C ILE A 23 17.08 -11.06 6.48
N TRP A 24 15.96 -10.51 5.98
CA TRP A 24 15.84 -10.13 4.58
C TRP A 24 16.85 -9.05 4.15
N ARG A 25 17.04 -8.01 4.97
CA ARG A 25 17.95 -6.89 4.69
C ARG A 25 19.43 -7.25 4.82
N SER A 26 19.77 -8.06 5.81
CA SER A 26 21.17 -8.41 6.13
C SER A 26 21.70 -9.60 5.35
N ARG A 27 20.88 -10.28 4.54
CA ARG A 27 21.32 -11.45 3.78
C ARG A 27 22.43 -11.08 2.80
N LEU A 28 23.46 -11.90 2.75
CA LEU A 28 24.47 -11.79 1.69
C LEU A 28 23.94 -12.42 0.39
N PRO A 29 24.27 -11.87 -0.79
CA PRO A 29 23.88 -12.46 -2.08
C PRO A 29 24.23 -13.97 -2.20
N GLU A 30 25.34 -14.38 -1.59
CA GLU A 30 25.83 -15.76 -1.57
C GLU A 30 25.00 -16.69 -0.67
N GLU A 31 24.33 -16.17 0.36
CA GLU A 31 23.50 -16.96 1.28
C GLU A 31 22.22 -17.50 0.62
N GLY A 32 21.77 -16.83 -0.44
CA GLY A 32 20.65 -17.26 -1.26
C GLY A 32 21.01 -18.20 -2.41
N SER A 33 22.29 -18.38 -2.77
CA SER A 33 22.68 -19.08 -4.01
C SER A 33 22.57 -20.62 -3.96
N GLY A 34 22.49 -21.20 -2.76
CA GLY A 34 22.53 -22.66 -2.59
C GLY A 34 21.18 -23.38 -2.56
N SER A 35 20.06 -22.69 -2.21
CA SER A 35 18.74 -23.33 -2.07
C SER A 35 17.62 -22.29 -2.06
N PRO A 36 16.46 -22.55 -2.67
CA PRO A 36 15.28 -21.67 -2.60
C PRO A 36 14.60 -21.68 -1.22
N ALA A 37 15.01 -22.56 -0.30
CA ALA A 37 14.33 -22.81 0.97
C ALA A 37 14.18 -21.54 1.83
N LEU A 38 15.22 -20.70 1.91
CA LEU A 38 15.17 -19.46 2.68
C LEU A 38 14.12 -18.48 2.12
N PHE A 39 14.07 -18.31 0.79
CA PHE A 39 13.10 -17.42 0.15
C PHE A 39 11.67 -17.94 0.29
N ARG A 40 11.48 -19.27 0.24
CA ARG A 40 10.18 -19.90 0.50
C ARG A 40 9.72 -19.63 1.94
N CYS A 41 10.56 -19.95 2.93
CA CYS A 41 10.26 -19.77 4.34
C CYS A 41 10.00 -18.29 4.68
N LEU A 42 10.85 -17.37 4.25
CA LEU A 42 10.65 -15.93 4.43
C LEU A 42 9.32 -15.47 3.78
N GLY A 43 9.07 -15.86 2.53
CA GLY A 43 7.84 -15.49 1.82
C GLY A 43 6.57 -15.97 2.54
N GLU A 44 6.56 -17.20 3.02
CA GLU A 44 5.44 -17.79 3.79
C GLU A 44 5.19 -17.04 5.10
N ARG A 45 6.23 -16.83 5.88
CA ARG A 45 6.13 -16.16 7.18
C ARG A 45 5.71 -14.71 7.03
N ILE A 46 6.29 -13.98 6.09
CA ILE A 46 5.94 -12.58 5.80
C ILE A 46 4.49 -12.47 5.34
N LEU A 47 4.01 -13.41 4.51
CA LEU A 47 2.59 -13.48 4.12
C LEU A 47 1.66 -13.74 5.30
N ALA A 48 2.05 -14.62 6.23
CA ALA A 48 1.27 -14.89 7.44
C ALA A 48 1.13 -13.63 8.31
N HIS A 49 2.16 -12.81 8.41
CA HIS A 49 2.11 -11.52 9.10
C HIS A 49 1.29 -10.43 8.34
N GLY A 50 0.84 -10.71 7.12
CA GLY A 50 0.01 -9.78 6.34
C GLY A 50 0.81 -8.73 5.56
N GLU A 51 2.07 -9.02 5.19
CA GLU A 51 2.96 -8.16 4.41
C GLU A 51 3.11 -8.64 2.94
N PRO A 52 2.05 -8.57 2.11
CA PRO A 52 2.09 -9.17 0.78
C PRO A 52 3.09 -8.48 -0.16
N LEU A 53 3.34 -7.17 -0.02
CA LEU A 53 4.28 -6.45 -0.89
C LEU A 53 5.72 -6.89 -0.61
N LEU A 54 6.09 -6.98 0.67
CA LEU A 54 7.41 -7.47 1.07
C LEU A 54 7.59 -8.94 0.67
N ALA A 55 6.57 -9.77 0.87
CA ALA A 55 6.62 -11.16 0.45
C ALA A 55 6.82 -11.31 -1.06
N TYR A 56 6.13 -10.48 -1.86
CA TYR A 56 6.32 -10.45 -3.31
C TYR A 56 7.77 -10.14 -3.69
N ASP A 57 8.39 -9.14 -3.06
CA ASP A 57 9.79 -8.78 -3.32
C ASP A 57 10.74 -9.92 -2.96
N VAL A 58 10.53 -10.57 -1.80
CA VAL A 58 11.32 -11.71 -1.33
C VAL A 58 11.26 -12.87 -2.32
N VAL A 59 10.05 -13.29 -2.70
CA VAL A 59 9.89 -14.45 -3.59
C VAL A 59 10.35 -14.14 -5.02
N THR A 60 10.19 -12.91 -5.49
CA THR A 60 10.66 -12.46 -6.80
C THR A 60 12.19 -12.48 -6.86
N ALA A 61 12.87 -12.09 -5.79
CA ALA A 61 14.33 -12.22 -5.70
C ALA A 61 14.78 -13.71 -5.74
N GLY A 62 14.03 -14.61 -5.09
CA GLY A 62 14.26 -16.05 -5.20
C GLY A 62 14.06 -16.55 -6.63
N LEU A 63 13.00 -16.12 -7.31
CA LEU A 63 12.69 -16.51 -8.69
C LEU A 63 13.73 -16.03 -9.71
N ALA A 64 14.48 -14.98 -9.42
CA ALA A 64 15.61 -14.56 -10.26
C ALA A 64 16.69 -15.66 -10.38
N THR A 65 16.87 -16.46 -9.34
CA THR A 65 17.82 -17.58 -9.33
C THR A 65 17.14 -18.92 -9.68
N TRP A 66 15.91 -19.13 -9.20
CA TRP A 66 15.13 -20.36 -9.42
C TRP A 66 13.80 -20.09 -10.13
N PRO A 67 13.80 -19.72 -11.43
CA PRO A 67 12.61 -19.25 -12.13
C PRO A 67 11.50 -20.31 -12.29
N ARG A 68 11.86 -21.60 -12.16
CA ARG A 68 10.92 -22.73 -12.27
C ARG A 68 10.49 -23.31 -10.92
N ASP A 69 10.88 -22.67 -9.81
CA ASP A 69 10.47 -23.15 -8.49
C ASP A 69 8.96 -22.97 -8.28
N THR A 70 8.25 -24.07 -8.23
CA THR A 70 6.78 -24.10 -8.10
C THR A 70 6.32 -23.39 -6.84
N ARG A 71 6.99 -23.61 -5.69
CA ARG A 71 6.56 -22.99 -4.43
C ARG A 71 6.77 -21.49 -4.42
N LEU A 72 7.88 -20.99 -4.95
CA LEU A 72 8.10 -19.54 -5.09
C LEU A 72 7.06 -18.90 -6.02
N ARG A 73 6.71 -19.55 -7.13
CA ARG A 73 5.65 -19.06 -8.05
C ARG A 73 4.28 -19.08 -7.39
N GLN A 74 3.94 -20.09 -6.60
CA GLN A 74 2.73 -20.13 -5.78
C GLN A 74 2.67 -18.97 -4.80
N LEU A 75 3.75 -18.73 -4.05
CA LEU A 75 3.87 -17.65 -3.09
C LEU A 75 3.80 -16.27 -3.77
N GLN A 76 4.36 -16.13 -4.97
CA GLN A 76 4.24 -14.92 -5.78
C GLN A 76 2.76 -14.67 -6.16
N GLY A 77 2.07 -15.68 -6.64
CA GLY A 77 0.63 -15.60 -6.92
C GLY A 77 -0.19 -15.24 -5.68
N LEU A 78 0.11 -15.86 -4.53
CA LEU A 78 -0.57 -15.56 -3.27
C LEU A 78 -0.30 -14.13 -2.78
N ALA A 79 0.94 -13.65 -2.91
CA ALA A 79 1.30 -12.27 -2.55
C ALA A 79 0.55 -11.25 -3.41
N LEU A 80 0.47 -11.49 -4.71
CA LEU A 80 -0.30 -10.65 -5.64
C LEU A 80 -1.81 -10.67 -5.31
N ALA A 81 -2.39 -11.83 -5.04
CA ALA A 81 -3.80 -11.93 -4.65
C ALA A 81 -4.09 -11.17 -3.35
N ARG A 82 -3.21 -11.28 -2.35
CA ARG A 82 -3.34 -10.56 -1.07
C ARG A 82 -3.09 -9.05 -1.19
N SER A 83 -2.36 -8.60 -2.21
CA SER A 83 -2.15 -7.17 -2.48
C SER A 83 -3.26 -6.52 -3.33
N GLY A 84 -4.20 -7.32 -3.85
CA GLY A 84 -5.30 -6.87 -4.72
C GLY A 84 -5.03 -7.05 -6.21
N ALA A 85 -3.83 -7.45 -6.62
CA ALA A 85 -3.46 -7.72 -8.02
C ALA A 85 -3.97 -9.10 -8.50
N THR A 86 -5.28 -9.34 -8.35
CA THR A 86 -5.90 -10.66 -8.50
C THR A 86 -5.77 -11.22 -9.93
N ASP A 87 -5.89 -10.38 -10.97
CA ASP A 87 -5.76 -10.84 -12.36
C ASP A 87 -4.35 -11.37 -12.66
N ARG A 88 -3.32 -10.68 -12.15
CA ARG A 88 -1.92 -11.11 -12.28
C ARG A 88 -1.66 -12.41 -11.51
N ALA A 89 -2.21 -12.51 -10.30
CA ALA A 89 -2.15 -13.73 -9.49
C ALA A 89 -2.80 -14.91 -10.23
N ASN A 90 -3.99 -14.70 -10.78
CA ASN A 90 -4.74 -15.71 -11.52
C ASN A 90 -3.93 -16.20 -12.74
N ALA A 91 -3.33 -15.29 -13.52
CA ALA A 91 -2.52 -15.65 -14.69
C ALA A 91 -1.33 -16.56 -14.30
N ILE A 92 -0.57 -16.23 -13.25
CA ILE A 92 0.55 -17.05 -12.79
C ILE A 92 0.08 -18.45 -12.34
N LEU A 93 -1.03 -18.53 -11.61
CA LEU A 93 -1.55 -19.78 -11.09
C LEU A 93 -2.21 -20.65 -12.17
N GLU A 94 -2.81 -20.03 -13.19
CA GLU A 94 -3.28 -20.72 -14.40
C GLU A 94 -2.13 -21.32 -15.21
N ASP A 95 -1.00 -20.62 -15.32
CA ASP A 95 0.20 -21.16 -15.95
C ASP A 95 0.75 -22.36 -15.18
N LEU A 96 0.78 -22.29 -13.84
CA LEU A 96 1.17 -23.41 -12.98
C LEU A 96 0.20 -24.60 -13.11
N ARG A 97 -1.11 -24.37 -13.25
CA ARG A 97 -2.12 -25.43 -13.46
C ARG A 97 -1.91 -26.18 -14.75
N ARG A 98 -1.45 -25.50 -15.81
CA ARG A 98 -1.17 -26.13 -17.12
C ARG A 98 0.07 -27.02 -17.11
N GLU A 99 0.95 -26.86 -16.12
CA GLU A 99 2.04 -27.79 -15.87
C GLU A 99 1.49 -29.11 -15.35
N ALA A 100 2.11 -30.24 -15.66
CA ALA A 100 1.56 -31.57 -15.37
C ALA A 100 1.32 -31.80 -13.86
N GLN A 101 0.14 -32.30 -13.49
CA GLN A 101 -0.28 -32.64 -12.12
C GLN A 101 -0.10 -31.50 -11.12
N PRO A 102 -0.93 -30.47 -11.17
CA PRO A 102 -0.85 -29.35 -10.23
C PRO A 102 -1.08 -29.84 -8.79
N PRO A 103 -0.22 -29.48 -7.83
CA PRO A 103 -0.45 -29.81 -6.43
C PRO A 103 -1.65 -29.06 -5.86
N GLU A 104 -2.20 -29.58 -4.76
CA GLU A 104 -3.37 -29.01 -4.07
C GLU A 104 -3.23 -27.51 -3.83
N GLU A 105 -2.05 -27.06 -3.39
CA GLU A 105 -1.78 -25.67 -3.09
C GLU A 105 -1.96 -24.77 -4.32
N THR A 106 -1.52 -25.24 -5.51
CA THR A 106 -1.72 -24.46 -6.76
C THR A 106 -3.20 -24.31 -7.06
N LEU A 107 -3.96 -25.41 -7.01
CA LEU A 107 -5.40 -25.40 -7.28
C LEU A 107 -6.16 -24.58 -6.23
N GLY A 108 -5.82 -24.72 -4.95
CA GLY A 108 -6.45 -23.96 -3.89
C GLY A 108 -6.17 -22.46 -3.97
N MET A 109 -4.94 -22.05 -4.29
CA MET A 109 -4.61 -20.64 -4.53
C MET A 109 -5.31 -20.11 -5.79
N LEU A 110 -5.43 -20.91 -6.85
CA LEU A 110 -6.17 -20.56 -8.06
C LEU A 110 -7.67 -20.40 -7.77
N GLY A 111 -8.27 -21.32 -7.04
CA GLY A 111 -9.66 -21.23 -6.57
C GLY A 111 -9.92 -19.94 -5.79
N ARG A 112 -8.96 -19.55 -4.93
CA ARG A 112 -8.99 -18.26 -4.23
C ARG A 112 -9.05 -17.08 -5.20
N THR A 113 -8.21 -17.05 -6.24
CA THR A 113 -8.22 -15.94 -7.20
C THR A 113 -9.55 -15.84 -7.94
N TYR A 114 -10.19 -16.95 -8.31
CA TYR A 114 -11.53 -16.91 -8.88
C TYR A 114 -12.59 -16.41 -7.90
N LYS A 115 -12.49 -16.78 -6.63
CA LYS A 115 -13.35 -16.22 -5.58
C LYS A 115 -13.18 -14.71 -5.45
N ASP A 116 -11.94 -14.22 -5.44
CA ASP A 116 -11.63 -12.78 -5.35
C ASP A 116 -12.14 -12.03 -6.60
N LEU A 117 -12.02 -12.60 -7.80
CA LEU A 117 -12.60 -12.08 -9.04
C LEU A 117 -14.15 -12.05 -8.99
N ALA A 118 -14.77 -13.06 -8.39
CA ALA A 118 -16.23 -13.06 -8.21
C ALA A 118 -16.71 -11.92 -7.29
N ILE A 119 -15.96 -11.63 -6.22
CA ILE A 119 -16.27 -10.52 -5.30
C ILE A 119 -16.12 -9.16 -6.02
N ALA A 120 -15.13 -9.02 -6.89
CA ALA A 120 -14.85 -7.79 -7.65
C ALA A 120 -15.67 -7.66 -8.95
N ALA A 121 -16.48 -8.67 -9.31
CA ALA A 121 -17.19 -8.71 -10.58
C ALA A 121 -18.22 -7.58 -10.71
N ALA A 122 -18.18 -6.86 -11.84
CA ALA A 122 -19.07 -5.74 -12.12
C ALA A 122 -20.53 -6.16 -12.43
N THR A 123 -20.74 -7.40 -12.87
CA THR A 123 -22.06 -7.92 -13.24
C THR A 123 -22.38 -9.24 -12.54
N PRO A 124 -23.68 -9.52 -12.24
CA PRO A 124 -24.07 -10.80 -11.66
C PRO A 124 -23.63 -12.02 -12.48
N GLY A 125 -23.69 -11.94 -13.81
CA GLY A 125 -23.29 -13.03 -14.69
C GLY A 125 -21.79 -13.35 -14.62
N GLN A 126 -20.94 -12.34 -14.54
CA GLN A 126 -19.51 -12.53 -14.31
C GLN A 126 -19.23 -13.12 -12.92
N ARG A 127 -19.93 -12.62 -11.90
CA ARG A 127 -19.84 -13.15 -10.53
C ARG A 127 -20.14 -14.64 -10.51
N ASP A 128 -21.28 -15.06 -11.09
CA ASP A 128 -21.70 -16.46 -11.12
C ASP A 128 -20.72 -17.33 -11.88
N GLN A 129 -20.15 -16.85 -12.98
CA GLN A 129 -19.13 -17.56 -13.74
C GLN A 129 -17.86 -17.79 -12.91
N PHE A 130 -17.37 -16.77 -12.20
CA PHE A 130 -16.19 -16.91 -11.37
C PHE A 130 -16.45 -17.76 -10.13
N LEU A 131 -17.64 -17.68 -9.51
CA LEU A 131 -18.01 -18.58 -8.40
C LEU A 131 -18.02 -20.05 -8.83
N LYS A 132 -18.57 -20.37 -10.00
CA LYS A 132 -18.55 -21.72 -10.56
C LYS A 132 -17.12 -22.21 -10.78
N ARG A 133 -16.26 -21.39 -11.40
CA ARG A 133 -14.84 -21.72 -11.57
C ARG A 133 -14.13 -21.96 -10.24
N ALA A 134 -14.39 -21.14 -9.23
CA ALA A 134 -13.84 -21.33 -7.89
C ALA A 134 -14.28 -22.68 -7.30
N ALA A 135 -15.59 -23.00 -7.38
CA ALA A 135 -16.15 -24.26 -6.88
C ALA A 135 -15.52 -25.47 -7.56
N GLU A 136 -15.43 -25.46 -8.90
CA GLU A 136 -14.82 -26.54 -9.68
C GLU A 136 -13.35 -26.73 -9.33
N THR A 137 -12.58 -25.63 -9.19
CA THR A 137 -11.15 -25.67 -8.90
C THR A 137 -10.87 -26.19 -7.49
N TYR A 138 -11.63 -25.75 -6.48
CA TYR A 138 -11.49 -26.27 -5.12
C TYR A 138 -11.96 -27.74 -5.01
N ALA A 139 -13.02 -28.13 -5.73
CA ALA A 139 -13.45 -29.51 -5.79
C ALA A 139 -12.41 -30.42 -6.47
N GLU A 140 -11.69 -29.93 -7.50
CA GLU A 140 -10.55 -30.61 -8.11
C GLU A 140 -9.42 -30.80 -7.10
N ALA A 141 -9.03 -29.74 -6.38
CA ALA A 141 -8.02 -29.79 -5.32
C ALA A 141 -8.37 -30.83 -4.25
N TYR A 142 -9.62 -30.81 -3.75
CA TYR A 142 -10.08 -31.75 -2.73
C TYR A 142 -10.10 -33.21 -3.21
N ARG A 143 -10.51 -33.47 -4.46
CA ARG A 143 -10.47 -34.82 -5.05
C ARG A 143 -9.05 -35.37 -5.16
N THR A 144 -8.08 -34.50 -5.37
CA THR A 144 -6.66 -34.89 -5.55
C THR A 144 -5.99 -35.20 -4.21
N SER A 145 -6.29 -34.43 -3.16
CA SER A 145 -5.58 -34.52 -1.87
C SER A 145 -6.40 -35.10 -0.73
N GLY A 146 -7.73 -34.94 -0.74
CA GLY A 146 -8.56 -35.17 0.42
C GLY A 146 -8.32 -34.20 1.57
N GLY A 147 -7.57 -33.08 1.33
CA GLY A 147 -7.18 -32.13 2.36
C GLY A 147 -8.33 -31.30 2.90
N TYR A 148 -8.40 -31.09 4.21
CA TYR A 148 -9.48 -30.31 4.84
C TYR A 148 -9.53 -28.86 4.31
N TRP A 149 -8.35 -28.30 3.96
CA TRP A 149 -8.26 -26.93 3.46
C TRP A 149 -8.96 -26.73 2.12
N SER A 150 -8.73 -27.60 1.15
CA SER A 150 -9.46 -27.57 -0.13
C SER A 150 -10.92 -27.96 0.06
N GLY A 151 -11.20 -28.91 0.95
CA GLY A 151 -12.54 -29.37 1.28
C GLY A 151 -13.45 -28.28 1.84
N ILE A 152 -12.97 -27.47 2.81
CA ILE A 152 -13.77 -26.38 3.39
C ILE A 152 -14.04 -25.26 2.39
N ASN A 153 -13.03 -24.90 1.57
CA ASN A 153 -13.24 -23.92 0.52
C ASN A 153 -14.22 -24.43 -0.57
N ALA A 154 -14.17 -25.71 -0.93
CA ALA A 154 -15.14 -26.31 -1.83
C ALA A 154 -16.57 -26.29 -1.23
N ALA A 155 -16.70 -26.55 0.07
CA ALA A 155 -17.98 -26.46 0.77
C ALA A 155 -18.56 -25.05 0.73
N THR A 156 -17.72 -24.03 1.05
CA THR A 156 -18.11 -22.62 0.98
C THR A 156 -18.53 -22.23 -0.44
N MET A 157 -17.77 -22.60 -1.47
CA MET A 157 -18.13 -22.26 -2.85
C MET A 157 -19.42 -22.97 -3.29
N ASN A 158 -19.64 -24.24 -2.93
CA ASN A 158 -20.89 -24.94 -3.20
C ASN A 158 -22.09 -24.24 -2.55
N LEU A 159 -21.93 -23.75 -1.31
CA LEU A 159 -22.97 -22.96 -0.65
C LEU A 159 -23.32 -21.71 -1.46
N LEU A 160 -22.30 -20.95 -1.89
CA LEU A 160 -22.48 -19.69 -2.62
C LEU A 160 -23.09 -19.87 -4.02
N VAL A 161 -22.91 -21.03 -4.67
CA VAL A 161 -23.57 -21.37 -5.95
C VAL A 161 -24.92 -22.06 -5.76
N GLY A 162 -25.43 -22.14 -4.54
CA GLY A 162 -26.77 -22.70 -4.21
C GLY A 162 -26.81 -24.22 -4.05
N GLN A 163 -25.68 -24.92 -4.01
CA GLN A 163 -25.58 -26.36 -3.82
C GLN A 163 -25.52 -26.73 -2.33
N THR A 164 -26.49 -26.29 -1.55
CA THR A 164 -26.48 -26.36 -0.07
C THR A 164 -26.33 -27.79 0.46
N ALA A 165 -26.94 -28.79 -0.16
CA ALA A 165 -26.82 -30.18 0.29
C ALA A 165 -25.38 -30.71 0.20
N GLN A 166 -24.69 -30.42 -0.91
CA GLN A 166 -23.28 -30.79 -1.12
C GLN A 166 -22.35 -30.00 -0.19
N ALA A 167 -22.62 -28.70 0.02
CA ALA A 167 -21.90 -27.86 0.95
C ALA A 167 -21.93 -28.43 2.37
N ASN A 168 -23.15 -28.81 2.84
CA ASN A 168 -23.34 -29.39 4.18
C ASN A 168 -22.65 -30.75 4.34
N GLU A 169 -22.67 -31.59 3.30
CA GLU A 169 -21.98 -32.89 3.33
C GLU A 169 -20.47 -32.71 3.45
N LEU A 170 -19.90 -31.85 2.63
CA LEU A 170 -18.46 -31.55 2.68
C LEU A 170 -18.06 -30.91 4.03
N ALA A 171 -18.85 -29.97 4.54
CA ALA A 171 -18.59 -29.34 5.83
C ALA A 171 -18.57 -30.35 6.98
N ARG A 172 -19.47 -31.36 6.98
CA ARG A 172 -19.44 -32.44 7.98
C ARG A 172 -18.19 -33.30 7.84
N LYS A 173 -17.78 -33.69 6.62
CA LYS A 173 -16.58 -34.48 6.37
C LYS A 173 -15.31 -33.74 6.86
N VAL A 174 -15.19 -32.46 6.50
CA VAL A 174 -14.06 -31.62 6.94
C VAL A 174 -14.06 -31.48 8.46
N ARG A 175 -15.23 -31.26 9.09
CA ARG A 175 -15.34 -31.18 10.55
C ARG A 175 -14.82 -32.45 11.22
N GLU A 176 -15.24 -33.63 10.76
CA GLU A 176 -14.76 -34.91 11.31
C GLU A 176 -13.25 -35.09 11.14
N GLN A 177 -12.71 -34.70 9.99
CA GLN A 177 -11.28 -34.76 9.72
C GLN A 177 -10.50 -33.84 10.67
N CYS A 178 -10.85 -32.56 10.75
CA CYS A 178 -10.17 -31.60 11.61
C CYS A 178 -10.26 -31.96 13.09
N LEU A 179 -11.38 -32.50 13.58
CA LEU A 179 -11.51 -32.96 14.98
C LEU A 179 -10.50 -34.07 15.29
N LYS A 180 -10.34 -35.06 14.39
CA LYS A 180 -9.34 -36.12 14.55
C LYS A 180 -7.90 -35.60 14.54
N GLU A 181 -7.62 -34.61 13.68
CA GLU A 181 -6.28 -34.01 13.58
C GLU A 181 -5.92 -33.21 14.84
N VAL A 182 -6.87 -32.50 15.43
CA VAL A 182 -6.69 -31.69 16.64
C VAL A 182 -6.56 -32.55 17.90
N GLU A 183 -7.29 -33.67 18.03
CA GLU A 183 -7.25 -34.55 19.20
C GLU A 183 -5.87 -35.24 19.39
N GLY A 184 -5.09 -35.40 18.33
CA GLY A 184 -3.79 -36.10 18.34
C GLY A 184 -2.54 -35.22 18.34
N ARG A 185 -2.67 -33.89 18.31
CA ARG A 185 -1.57 -32.99 17.98
C ARG A 185 -1.26 -31.95 19.06
N ALA A 186 0.01 -31.89 19.47
CA ALA A 186 0.56 -30.72 20.15
C ALA A 186 1.25 -29.84 19.09
N GLY A 187 0.74 -28.62 18.85
CA GLY A 187 1.34 -27.69 17.90
C GLY A 187 0.34 -26.67 17.33
N ASP A 188 0.78 -25.91 16.33
CA ASP A 188 -0.05 -24.91 15.63
C ASP A 188 -1.25 -25.57 14.95
N SER A 189 -2.46 -25.28 15.40
CA SER A 189 -3.72 -25.81 14.89
C SER A 189 -4.63 -24.67 14.37
N TYR A 190 -4.06 -23.52 14.02
CA TYR A 190 -4.82 -22.37 13.54
C TYR A 190 -5.77 -22.70 12.39
N TRP A 191 -5.27 -23.37 11.37
CA TRP A 191 -6.05 -23.65 10.14
C TRP A 191 -7.14 -24.68 10.37
N GLU A 192 -6.87 -25.69 11.22
CA GLU A 192 -7.87 -26.67 11.63
C GLU A 192 -9.02 -26.00 12.42
N PHE A 193 -8.71 -25.14 13.38
CA PHE A 193 -9.72 -24.38 14.12
C PHE A 193 -10.49 -23.41 13.21
N ALA A 194 -9.83 -22.74 12.29
CA ALA A 194 -10.50 -21.87 11.32
C ALA A 194 -11.43 -22.66 10.40
N ALA A 195 -11.02 -23.85 9.92
CA ALA A 195 -11.85 -24.73 9.12
C ALA A 195 -13.06 -25.29 9.89
N LEU A 196 -12.89 -25.62 11.19
CA LEU A 196 -13.98 -26.02 12.07
C LEU A 196 -14.99 -24.88 12.27
N GLY A 197 -14.52 -23.65 12.45
CA GLY A 197 -15.36 -22.46 12.52
C GLY A 197 -16.14 -22.21 11.23
N GLU A 198 -15.50 -22.32 10.07
CA GLU A 198 -16.13 -22.17 8.77
C GLU A 198 -17.15 -23.29 8.50
N ALA A 199 -16.83 -24.55 8.85
CA ALA A 199 -17.76 -25.67 8.76
C ALA A 199 -19.01 -25.47 9.63
N ALA A 200 -18.84 -24.95 10.85
CA ALA A 200 -19.96 -24.62 11.72
C ALA A 200 -20.83 -23.50 11.11
N LEU A 201 -20.25 -22.46 10.51
CA LEU A 201 -21.01 -21.42 9.80
C LEU A 201 -21.78 -21.98 8.60
N ILE A 202 -21.18 -22.86 7.79
CA ILE A 202 -21.85 -23.49 6.65
C ILE A 202 -23.06 -24.31 7.14
N LEU A 203 -22.92 -25.01 8.26
CA LEU A 203 -23.99 -25.77 8.91
C LEU A 203 -24.97 -24.90 9.71
N HIS A 204 -24.81 -23.58 9.70
CA HIS A 204 -25.60 -22.57 10.40
C HIS A 204 -25.60 -22.73 11.93
N ASP A 205 -24.48 -23.16 12.52
CA ASP A 205 -24.26 -23.30 13.97
C ASP A 205 -23.32 -22.19 14.48
N LEU A 206 -23.90 -21.03 14.79
CA LEU A 206 -23.16 -19.86 15.28
C LEU A 206 -22.49 -20.11 16.64
N SER A 207 -23.05 -20.99 17.48
CA SER A 207 -22.48 -21.32 18.80
C SER A 207 -21.16 -22.06 18.64
N GLN A 208 -21.11 -23.11 17.84
CA GLN A 208 -19.86 -23.81 17.55
C GLN A 208 -18.87 -22.94 16.79
N ALA A 209 -19.35 -22.12 15.84
CA ALA A 209 -18.50 -21.20 15.11
C ALA A 209 -17.78 -20.22 16.07
N THR A 210 -18.48 -19.67 17.08
CA THR A 210 -17.91 -18.83 18.15
C THR A 210 -16.75 -19.53 18.85
N GLU A 211 -16.96 -20.77 19.29
CA GLU A 211 -15.95 -21.53 20.01
C GLU A 211 -14.69 -21.75 19.18
N TRP A 212 -14.85 -22.22 17.94
CA TRP A 212 -13.74 -22.55 17.06
C TRP A 212 -12.96 -21.31 16.61
N TYR A 213 -13.65 -20.22 16.24
CA TYR A 213 -12.95 -18.99 15.87
C TYR A 213 -12.24 -18.33 17.06
N SER A 214 -12.76 -18.49 18.26
CA SER A 214 -12.04 -18.02 19.47
C SER A 214 -10.75 -18.80 19.69
N ARG A 215 -10.74 -20.12 19.46
CA ARG A 215 -9.53 -20.94 19.50
C ARG A 215 -8.56 -20.57 18.36
N ALA A 216 -9.05 -20.41 17.14
CA ALA A 216 -8.26 -19.96 16.01
C ALA A 216 -7.59 -18.60 16.29
N ALA A 217 -8.30 -17.65 16.89
CA ALA A 217 -7.76 -16.35 17.25
C ALA A 217 -6.59 -16.43 18.24
N ASN A 218 -6.66 -17.36 19.19
CA ASN A 218 -5.58 -17.58 20.16
C ASN A 218 -4.30 -18.11 19.51
N GLU A 219 -4.44 -19.07 18.58
CA GLU A 219 -3.30 -19.61 17.82
C GLU A 219 -2.79 -18.64 16.75
N GLY A 220 -3.69 -17.84 16.18
CA GLY A 220 -3.41 -16.89 15.09
C GLY A 220 -2.85 -15.54 15.54
N ARG A 221 -2.40 -15.36 16.80
CA ARG A 221 -1.85 -14.10 17.30
C ARG A 221 -0.74 -13.58 16.39
N ASN A 222 -0.87 -12.33 15.91
CA ASN A 222 0.05 -11.67 14.97
C ASN A 222 0.10 -12.28 13.54
N ARG A 223 -0.75 -13.25 13.21
CA ARG A 223 -0.87 -13.82 11.85
C ARG A 223 -1.98 -13.09 11.07
N PHE A 224 -1.86 -11.78 10.96
CA PHE A 224 -2.93 -10.91 10.44
C PHE A 224 -3.37 -11.25 9.01
N GLY A 225 -2.45 -11.74 8.16
CA GLY A 225 -2.77 -12.19 6.81
C GLY A 225 -3.61 -13.48 6.78
N ASP A 226 -3.43 -14.36 7.76
CA ASP A 226 -4.22 -15.60 7.89
C ASP A 226 -5.57 -15.31 8.53
N LEU A 227 -5.60 -14.48 9.59
CA LEU A 227 -6.84 -13.98 10.20
C LEU A 227 -7.73 -13.29 9.15
N GLN A 228 -7.15 -12.45 8.27
CA GLN A 228 -7.87 -11.79 7.19
C GLN A 228 -8.48 -12.82 6.22
N SER A 229 -7.74 -13.87 5.86
CA SER A 229 -8.23 -14.90 4.95
C SER A 229 -9.45 -15.64 5.53
N SER A 230 -9.39 -16.00 6.81
CA SER A 230 -10.51 -16.67 7.51
C SER A 230 -11.72 -15.73 7.68
N ARG A 231 -11.50 -14.44 8.03
CA ARG A 231 -12.56 -13.43 8.11
C ARG A 231 -13.31 -13.27 6.79
N ARG A 232 -12.58 -13.23 5.67
CA ARG A 232 -13.17 -13.07 4.34
C ARG A 232 -14.10 -14.23 4.01
N ASN A 233 -13.69 -15.46 4.27
CA ASN A 233 -14.54 -16.63 4.07
C ASN A 233 -15.78 -16.61 4.98
N ALA A 234 -15.58 -16.35 6.28
CA ALA A 234 -16.69 -16.26 7.24
C ALA A 234 -17.73 -15.22 6.83
N ARG A 235 -17.29 -14.03 6.38
CA ARG A 235 -18.20 -12.97 5.90
C ARG A 235 -19.04 -13.41 4.70
N LEU A 236 -18.47 -14.16 3.75
CA LEU A 236 -19.21 -14.69 2.60
C LEU A 236 -20.32 -15.66 3.04
N VAL A 237 -20.03 -16.54 3.99
CA VAL A 237 -21.01 -17.50 4.54
C VAL A 237 -22.10 -16.77 5.33
N LEU A 238 -21.71 -15.81 6.20
CA LEU A 238 -22.66 -14.99 6.97
C LEU A 238 -23.60 -14.21 6.04
N GLN A 239 -23.07 -13.57 5.00
CA GLN A 239 -23.86 -12.85 3.99
C GLN A 239 -24.85 -13.80 3.27
N HIS A 240 -24.43 -15.02 2.95
CA HIS A 240 -25.32 -16.01 2.34
C HIS A 240 -26.54 -16.34 3.24
N TRP A 241 -26.32 -16.41 4.55
CA TRP A 241 -27.39 -16.65 5.54
C TRP A 241 -28.13 -15.38 5.98
N ASN A 242 -27.83 -14.20 5.40
CA ASN A 242 -28.33 -12.89 5.81
C ASN A 242 -28.02 -12.54 7.28
N GLU A 243 -26.92 -13.05 7.81
CA GLU A 243 -26.37 -12.69 9.11
C GLU A 243 -25.43 -11.48 8.99
N ASP A 244 -25.15 -10.80 10.13
CA ASP A 244 -24.20 -9.67 10.13
C ASP A 244 -22.78 -10.15 9.77
N PRO A 245 -22.21 -9.72 8.62
CA PRO A 245 -20.86 -10.14 8.23
C PRO A 245 -19.77 -9.62 9.17
N ASN A 246 -20.06 -8.59 9.98
CA ASN A 246 -19.09 -8.05 10.95
C ASN A 246 -19.06 -8.85 12.26
N TRP A 247 -19.98 -9.79 12.45
CA TRP A 247 -19.98 -10.68 13.62
C TRP A 247 -18.61 -11.35 13.84
N ILE A 248 -17.94 -11.77 12.76
CA ILE A 248 -16.62 -12.42 12.82
C ILE A 248 -15.51 -11.51 13.36
N ASP A 249 -15.65 -10.18 13.24
CA ASP A 249 -14.66 -9.22 13.69
C ASP A 249 -14.52 -9.19 15.22
N SER A 250 -15.53 -9.67 15.95
CA SER A 250 -15.48 -9.82 17.40
C SER A 250 -14.51 -10.93 17.84
N TYR A 251 -14.28 -11.92 16.99
CA TYR A 251 -13.42 -13.07 17.26
C TYR A 251 -12.07 -12.95 16.55
N LEU A 252 -12.05 -12.89 15.24
CA LEU A 252 -10.82 -12.76 14.45
C LEU A 252 -10.46 -11.27 14.27
N ARG A 253 -10.03 -10.63 15.36
CA ARG A 253 -9.77 -9.20 15.40
C ARG A 253 -8.48 -8.83 14.68
N ILE A 254 -8.55 -7.92 13.72
CA ILE A 254 -7.38 -7.27 13.12
C ILE A 254 -7.26 -5.86 13.71
N PRO A 255 -6.12 -5.54 14.34
CA PRO A 255 -5.91 -4.23 14.95
C PRO A 255 -5.98 -3.08 13.94
N PRO A 256 -6.38 -1.87 14.36
CA PRO A 256 -6.43 -0.71 13.48
C PRO A 256 -5.03 -0.24 13.09
N VAL A 257 -4.97 0.46 11.96
CA VAL A 257 -3.81 1.21 11.48
C VAL A 257 -3.95 2.65 11.95
N ILE A 258 -2.91 3.21 12.59
CA ILE A 258 -2.86 4.61 13.00
C ILE A 258 -2.02 5.41 12.01
N VAL A 259 -2.55 6.54 11.54
CA VAL A 259 -1.76 7.61 10.95
C VAL A 259 -1.71 8.78 11.94
N PHE A 260 -0.49 9.22 12.24
CA PHE A 260 -0.25 10.16 13.32
C PHE A 260 0.34 11.48 12.81
N ALA A 261 -0.06 12.58 13.45
CA ALA A 261 0.56 13.90 13.30
C ALA A 261 0.44 14.69 14.60
N GLY A 262 1.43 15.53 14.92
CA GLY A 262 1.30 16.33 16.12
C GLY A 262 2.25 17.52 16.17
N HIS A 263 2.13 18.32 17.24
CA HIS A 263 3.02 19.44 17.49
C HIS A 263 4.41 18.95 17.87
N MET A 264 5.41 19.63 17.33
CA MET A 264 6.78 19.57 17.83
C MET A 264 6.88 20.28 19.17
N ILE A 265 7.90 19.96 19.97
CA ILE A 265 8.31 20.77 21.13
C ILE A 265 8.58 22.20 20.66
N ASP A 266 8.15 23.17 21.47
CA ASP A 266 8.36 24.58 21.16
C ASP A 266 9.84 24.95 21.11
N ARG A 267 10.21 25.76 20.13
CA ARG A 267 11.55 26.36 20.11
C ARG A 267 11.69 27.38 21.25
N PRO A 268 12.90 27.54 21.81
CA PRO A 268 13.15 28.57 22.83
C PRO A 268 12.69 29.95 22.35
N GLY A 269 12.00 30.68 23.22
CA GLY A 269 11.55 32.04 22.91
C GLY A 269 10.30 32.14 22.02
N ARG A 270 9.58 31.04 21.80
CA ARG A 270 8.31 31.08 21.07
C ARG A 270 7.29 31.98 21.79
N ALA A 271 6.78 33.01 21.10
CA ALA A 271 5.88 34.01 21.69
C ALA A 271 4.55 33.40 22.19
N THR A 272 4.00 32.42 21.48
CA THR A 272 2.78 31.70 21.88
C THR A 272 3.10 30.22 22.00
N PRO A 273 3.29 29.71 23.22
CA PRO A 273 3.60 28.30 23.44
C PRO A 273 2.46 27.39 22.95
N ARG A 274 2.83 26.27 22.34
CA ARG A 274 1.89 25.23 21.88
C ARG A 274 2.17 23.90 22.55
N PHE A 275 3.44 23.50 22.58
CA PHE A 275 3.91 22.29 23.24
C PHE A 275 5.24 22.59 24.00
N PRO A 276 5.17 23.28 25.14
CA PRO A 276 6.31 23.44 26.03
C PRO A 276 6.89 22.10 26.48
N ILE A 277 8.21 22.03 26.70
CA ILE A 277 8.92 20.79 27.05
C ILE A 277 8.39 20.17 28.36
N GLU A 278 7.92 21.00 29.30
CA GLU A 278 7.36 20.57 30.58
C GLU A 278 6.11 19.69 30.42
N LEU A 279 5.41 19.80 29.29
CA LEU A 279 4.23 18.98 29.00
C LEU A 279 4.58 17.60 28.41
N GLU A 280 5.84 17.35 28.05
CA GLU A 280 6.28 16.08 27.46
C GLU A 280 5.76 14.85 28.21
N PRO A 281 5.92 14.72 29.56
CA PRO A 281 5.47 13.53 30.28
C PRO A 281 3.95 13.34 30.26
N LEU A 282 3.21 14.45 30.30
CA LEU A 282 1.73 14.42 30.28
C LEU A 282 1.21 14.02 28.90
N VAL A 283 1.78 14.58 27.83
CA VAL A 283 1.44 14.24 26.45
C VAL A 283 1.78 12.78 26.15
N ALA A 284 2.96 12.31 26.58
CA ALA A 284 3.34 10.91 26.45
C ALA A 284 2.34 9.97 27.15
N LYS A 285 1.88 10.34 28.35
CA LYS A 285 0.85 9.59 29.09
C LYS A 285 -0.47 9.53 28.33
N GLU A 286 -0.96 10.66 27.82
CA GLU A 286 -2.22 10.72 27.08
C GLU A 286 -2.16 9.95 25.76
N ILE A 287 -1.01 10.00 25.04
CA ILE A 287 -0.78 9.18 23.85
C ILE A 287 -0.90 7.69 24.23
N ARG A 288 -0.20 7.22 25.29
CA ARG A 288 -0.27 5.83 25.74
C ARG A 288 -1.68 5.41 26.09
N GLN A 289 -2.44 6.24 26.80
CA GLN A 289 -3.84 5.95 27.16
C GLN A 289 -4.75 5.84 25.93
N LYS A 290 -4.54 6.69 24.90
CA LYS A 290 -5.26 6.57 23.63
C LYS A 290 -4.89 5.27 22.92
N LEU A 291 -3.62 4.92 22.87
CA LEU A 291 -3.16 3.68 22.24
C LEU A 291 -3.64 2.44 23.00
N ASP A 292 -3.75 2.49 24.34
CA ASP A 292 -4.32 1.41 25.15
C ASP A 292 -5.80 1.13 24.80
N LYS A 293 -6.57 2.19 24.52
CA LYS A 293 -7.98 2.08 24.11
C LYS A 293 -8.15 1.60 22.67
N LEU A 294 -7.24 1.99 21.79
CA LEU A 294 -7.33 1.70 20.36
C LEU A 294 -6.68 0.36 19.99
N GLU A 295 -5.72 -0.10 20.80
CA GLU A 295 -4.94 -1.34 20.62
C GLU A 295 -4.35 -1.51 19.22
N PRO A 296 -3.69 -0.49 18.64
CA PRO A 296 -3.12 -0.58 17.32
C PRO A 296 -1.88 -1.46 17.27
N ARG A 297 -1.59 -2.01 16.09
CA ARG A 297 -0.35 -2.74 15.81
C ARG A 297 0.44 -2.15 14.64
N PHE A 298 -0.10 -1.13 13.97
CA PHE A 298 0.50 -0.49 12.82
C PHE A 298 0.43 1.02 12.97
N GLY A 299 1.57 1.70 12.95
CA GLY A 299 1.69 3.14 13.09
C GLY A 299 2.46 3.80 11.96
N PHE A 300 1.92 4.90 11.44
CA PHE A 300 2.54 5.72 10.41
C PHE A 300 2.72 7.14 10.93
N SER A 301 3.95 7.65 10.96
CA SER A 301 4.27 8.99 11.43
C SER A 301 5.53 9.53 10.76
N SER A 302 5.74 10.85 10.83
CA SER A 302 7.08 11.41 10.74
C SER A 302 7.83 11.17 12.07
N ALA A 303 9.01 11.74 12.24
CA ALA A 303 9.82 11.56 13.45
C ALA A 303 10.36 12.90 14.00
N ALA A 304 9.55 13.95 13.94
CA ALA A 304 9.92 15.23 14.53
C ALA A 304 9.99 15.15 16.07
N CYS A 305 10.83 15.99 16.69
CA CYS A 305 10.91 16.06 18.13
C CYS A 305 9.57 16.49 18.74
N GLY A 306 9.16 15.87 19.82
CA GLY A 306 7.86 16.05 20.45
C GLY A 306 6.89 14.92 20.12
N SER A 307 5.67 15.24 19.67
CA SER A 307 4.58 14.27 19.60
C SER A 307 4.87 13.07 18.71
N ASP A 308 5.57 13.25 17.56
CA ASP A 308 5.84 12.16 16.64
C ASP A 308 6.73 11.10 17.29
N ILE A 309 7.85 11.51 17.89
CA ILE A 309 8.75 10.59 18.59
C ILE A 309 8.05 9.93 19.79
N LEU A 310 7.26 10.67 20.58
CA LEU A 310 6.49 10.11 21.69
C LEU A 310 5.50 9.04 21.23
N PHE A 311 4.84 9.26 20.10
CA PHE A 311 3.95 8.28 19.49
C PHE A 311 4.71 7.04 19.03
N LEU A 312 5.83 7.22 18.30
CA LEU A 312 6.63 6.12 17.78
C LEU A 312 7.18 5.24 18.92
N GLU A 313 7.71 5.85 19.99
CA GLU A 313 8.17 5.13 21.18
C GLU A 313 7.03 4.33 21.83
N ALA A 314 5.87 4.96 22.02
CA ALA A 314 4.71 4.29 22.60
C ALA A 314 4.18 3.13 21.75
N MET A 315 4.31 3.21 20.42
CA MET A 315 4.01 2.10 19.51
C MET A 315 5.04 0.97 19.63
N LEU A 316 6.35 1.29 19.62
CA LEU A 316 7.43 0.31 19.76
C LEU A 316 7.41 -0.41 21.11
N GLU A 317 7.11 0.29 22.22
CA GLU A 317 6.92 -0.30 23.56
C GLU A 317 5.83 -1.40 23.55
N ARG A 318 4.84 -1.33 22.66
CA ARG A 318 3.77 -2.32 22.46
C ARG A 318 4.13 -3.44 21.49
N GLY A 319 5.36 -3.45 20.98
CA GLY A 319 5.78 -4.35 19.92
C GLY A 319 4.98 -4.14 18.63
N ALA A 320 4.53 -2.91 18.36
CA ALA A 320 3.82 -2.55 17.15
C ALA A 320 4.80 -2.20 16.02
N GLU A 321 4.37 -2.42 14.80
CA GLU A 321 5.09 -2.06 13.59
C GLU A 321 4.94 -0.56 13.33
N VAL A 322 6.05 0.15 13.12
CA VAL A 322 6.04 1.57 12.77
C VAL A 322 6.70 1.81 11.41
N SER A 323 6.06 2.65 10.60
CA SER A 323 6.57 3.16 9.34
C SER A 323 6.78 4.66 9.45
N ILE A 324 7.99 5.12 9.15
CA ILE A 324 8.40 6.51 9.28
C ILE A 324 8.55 7.11 7.88
N VAL A 325 7.98 8.31 7.67
CA VAL A 325 8.20 9.09 6.46
C VAL A 325 8.87 10.41 6.83
N LEU A 326 10.08 10.63 6.31
CA LEU A 326 10.78 11.90 6.41
C LEU A 326 10.45 12.78 5.20
N PRO A 327 10.15 14.06 5.38
CA PRO A 327 9.76 14.95 4.29
C PRO A 327 10.88 15.17 3.26
N TYR A 328 12.14 15.13 3.69
CA TYR A 328 13.33 15.27 2.87
C TYR A 328 14.50 14.53 3.53
N ASN A 329 15.73 14.70 3.02
CA ASN A 329 16.91 14.00 3.52
C ASN A 329 17.07 14.14 5.05
N GLU A 330 17.62 13.09 5.65
CA GLU A 330 17.69 12.94 7.10
C GLU A 330 18.50 14.06 7.76
N GLU A 331 19.63 14.48 7.19
CA GLU A 331 20.50 15.50 7.78
C GLU A 331 19.81 16.86 7.90
N GLU A 332 19.10 17.29 6.86
CA GLU A 332 18.31 18.52 6.90
C GLU A 332 17.14 18.39 7.88
N PHE A 333 16.45 17.24 7.88
CA PHE A 333 15.33 17.00 8.79
C PHE A 333 15.75 17.03 10.25
N ILE A 334 16.90 16.46 10.58
CA ILE A 334 17.46 16.49 11.94
C ILE A 334 17.66 17.93 12.41
N ARG A 335 18.29 18.77 11.60
CA ARG A 335 18.51 20.20 11.93
C ARG A 335 17.22 20.98 12.09
N ASP A 336 16.23 20.70 11.24
CA ASP A 336 15.01 21.49 11.15
C ASP A 336 13.95 21.07 12.16
N SER A 337 13.91 19.76 12.51
CA SER A 337 12.76 19.15 13.19
C SER A 337 13.11 18.22 14.35
N VAL A 338 14.40 17.93 14.60
CA VAL A 338 14.83 17.05 15.69
C VAL A 338 15.69 17.78 16.71
N GLU A 339 16.80 18.38 16.25
CA GLU A 339 17.78 19.09 17.11
C GLU A 339 17.36 20.53 17.36
N ILE A 340 16.11 20.74 17.78
CA ILE A 340 15.58 22.05 18.12
C ILE A 340 15.47 22.19 19.65
N GLY A 341 15.94 23.33 20.18
CA GLY A 341 15.82 23.62 21.60
C GLY A 341 17.00 23.17 22.46
N THR A 342 16.81 23.21 23.79
CA THR A 342 17.86 22.98 24.79
C THR A 342 18.26 21.50 24.92
N ASP A 343 17.33 20.58 24.67
CA ASP A 343 17.52 19.13 24.81
C ASP A 343 17.81 18.42 23.47
N SER A 344 18.43 19.12 22.52
CA SER A 344 18.67 18.63 21.16
C SER A 344 19.35 17.26 21.11
N LYS A 345 20.37 17.01 21.95
CA LYS A 345 21.07 15.71 22.02
C LYS A 345 20.17 14.58 22.50
N LYS A 346 19.26 14.83 23.45
CA LYS A 346 18.30 13.85 23.93
C LYS A 346 17.31 13.46 22.82
N TRP A 347 16.78 14.45 22.08
CA TRP A 347 15.88 14.22 20.98
C TRP A 347 16.56 13.50 19.82
N ARG A 348 17.84 13.82 19.55
CA ARG A 348 18.61 13.10 18.53
C ARG A 348 18.78 11.61 18.86
N ALA A 349 19.17 11.27 20.08
CA ALA A 349 19.33 9.88 20.49
C ALA A 349 18.00 9.08 20.38
N ARG A 350 16.88 9.72 20.73
CA ARG A 350 15.54 9.12 20.60
C ARG A 350 15.15 8.92 19.12
N PHE A 351 15.41 9.92 18.29
CA PHE A 351 15.22 9.83 16.84
C PHE A 351 16.00 8.65 16.26
N ASP A 352 17.29 8.55 16.56
CA ASP A 352 18.14 7.45 16.07
C ASP A 352 17.58 6.08 16.54
N THR A 353 17.09 6.02 17.78
CA THR A 353 16.46 4.80 18.32
C THR A 353 15.19 4.41 17.59
N VAL A 354 14.27 5.33 17.33
CA VAL A 354 13.01 4.99 16.64
C VAL A 354 13.25 4.63 15.18
N LEU A 355 14.23 5.28 14.51
CA LEU A 355 14.61 4.92 13.15
C LEU A 355 15.21 3.50 13.07
N ALA A 356 16.07 3.15 14.01
CA ALA A 356 16.71 1.83 14.06
C ALA A 356 15.69 0.68 14.24
N HIS A 357 14.57 0.93 14.91
CA HIS A 357 13.53 -0.07 15.18
C HIS A 357 12.33 0.04 14.23
N ALA A 358 12.33 1.01 13.33
CA ALA A 358 11.25 1.15 12.35
C ALA A 358 11.25 0.00 11.33
N ALA A 359 10.08 -0.54 11.06
CA ALA A 359 9.89 -1.52 10.01
C ALA A 359 10.24 -0.91 8.63
N ARG A 360 9.89 0.37 8.42
CA ARG A 360 10.18 1.07 7.18
C ARG A 360 10.48 2.54 7.44
N VAL A 361 11.54 3.05 6.80
CA VAL A 361 11.85 4.48 6.74
C VAL A 361 11.84 4.92 5.28
N ILE A 362 11.08 5.94 4.96
CA ILE A 362 10.89 6.48 3.61
C ILE A 362 11.28 7.95 3.60
N THR A 363 12.09 8.37 2.63
CA THR A 363 12.36 9.77 2.37
C THR A 363 11.49 10.25 1.20
N ALA A 364 10.54 11.15 1.47
CA ALA A 364 9.57 11.62 0.49
C ALA A 364 10.23 12.38 -0.67
N SER A 365 11.19 13.26 -0.35
CA SER A 365 11.98 14.04 -1.30
C SER A 365 13.47 14.00 -0.96
N ASN A 366 14.35 14.05 -1.96
CA ASN A 366 15.78 14.01 -1.71
C ASN A 366 16.30 15.31 -1.05
N GLN A 367 15.60 16.41 -1.27
CA GLN A 367 15.96 17.75 -0.77
C GLN A 367 14.68 18.48 -0.32
N ARG A 368 14.86 19.42 0.60
CA ARG A 368 13.82 20.34 1.01
C ARG A 368 13.52 21.33 -0.12
N LEU A 369 12.24 21.57 -0.40
CA LEU A 369 11.84 22.73 -1.18
C LEU A 369 11.79 23.95 -0.26
N GLU A 370 12.49 25.03 -0.63
CA GLU A 370 12.65 26.21 0.22
C GLU A 370 11.38 27.03 0.42
N ILE A 371 10.36 26.81 -0.44
CA ILE A 371 9.14 27.59 -0.44
C ILE A 371 8.02 26.88 0.34
N GLY A 372 7.69 27.43 1.50
CA GLY A 372 6.34 27.37 2.08
C GLY A 372 5.84 26.06 2.66
N GLY A 373 6.62 25.21 3.30
CA GLY A 373 6.07 24.04 4.03
C GLY A 373 5.50 22.91 3.16
N ILE A 374 5.61 23.02 1.83
CA ILE A 374 5.08 22.04 0.87
C ILE A 374 5.67 20.63 1.05
N SER A 375 6.94 20.54 1.48
CA SER A 375 7.59 19.25 1.76
C SER A 375 6.92 18.51 2.92
N TYR A 376 6.50 19.23 3.96
CA TYR A 376 5.75 18.66 5.08
C TYR A 376 4.33 18.26 4.66
N GLU A 377 3.68 19.10 3.84
CA GLU A 377 2.35 18.79 3.31
C GLU A 377 2.37 17.52 2.47
N PHE A 378 3.34 17.37 1.59
CA PHE A 378 3.55 16.17 0.78
C PHE A 378 3.84 14.94 1.66
N CYS A 379 4.68 15.07 2.67
CA CYS A 379 4.96 14.01 3.63
C CYS A 379 3.67 13.53 4.32
N ASN A 380 2.84 14.45 4.78
CA ASN A 380 1.57 14.13 5.45
C ASN A 380 0.56 13.44 4.53
N GLN A 381 0.48 13.86 3.25
CA GLN A 381 -0.34 13.19 2.25
C GLN A 381 0.19 11.79 1.95
N LEU A 382 1.50 11.62 1.86
CA LEU A 382 2.14 10.33 1.64
C LEU A 382 1.92 9.38 2.83
N LEU A 383 2.06 9.87 4.07
CA LEU A 383 1.74 9.12 5.29
C LEU A 383 0.30 8.59 5.29
N LEU A 384 -0.66 9.48 5.01
CA LEU A 384 -2.07 9.10 4.95
C LEU A 384 -2.32 8.04 3.87
N GLY A 385 -1.69 8.20 2.71
CA GLY A 385 -1.83 7.28 1.58
C GLY A 385 -1.27 5.90 1.87
N LEU A 386 -0.05 5.84 2.39
CA LEU A 386 0.60 4.57 2.77
C LEU A 386 -0.17 3.84 3.87
N ALA A 387 -0.62 4.56 4.90
CA ALA A 387 -1.47 4.02 5.94
C ALA A 387 -2.81 3.49 5.38
N THR A 388 -3.39 4.18 4.37
CA THR A 388 -4.61 3.73 3.69
C THR A 388 -4.37 2.46 2.87
N ILE A 389 -3.25 2.37 2.14
CA ILE A 389 -2.87 1.14 1.42
C ILE A 389 -2.72 -0.02 2.41
N ARG A 390 -2.01 0.19 3.51
CA ARG A 390 -1.82 -0.83 4.55
C ARG A 390 -3.14 -1.28 5.18
N CYS A 391 -4.01 -0.34 5.48
CA CYS A 391 -5.36 -0.59 6.00
C CYS A 391 -6.20 -1.46 5.05
N ARG A 392 -6.16 -1.18 3.74
CA ARG A 392 -6.86 -1.99 2.71
C ARG A 392 -6.28 -3.40 2.61
N GLN A 393 -4.95 -3.56 2.65
CA GLN A 393 -4.29 -4.86 2.60
C GLN A 393 -4.69 -5.77 3.77
N LEU A 394 -4.89 -5.19 4.94
CA LEU A 394 -5.30 -5.89 6.15
C LEU A 394 -6.82 -5.99 6.34
N GLU A 395 -7.63 -5.34 5.50
CA GLU A 395 -9.07 -5.14 5.70
C GLU A 395 -9.38 -4.65 7.12
N SER A 396 -8.59 -3.68 7.58
CA SER A 396 -8.66 -3.08 8.92
C SER A 396 -9.22 -1.67 8.88
N ARG A 397 -9.30 -1.01 10.04
CA ARG A 397 -9.74 0.38 10.16
C ARG A 397 -8.54 1.31 10.20
N LEU A 398 -8.59 2.42 9.45
CA LEU A 398 -7.65 3.51 9.57
C LEU A 398 -8.17 4.53 10.58
N ILE A 399 -7.34 4.84 11.58
CA ILE A 399 -7.66 5.84 12.61
C ILE A 399 -6.60 6.94 12.55
N PRO A 400 -6.96 8.14 12.11
CA PRO A 400 -6.10 9.30 12.26
C PRO A 400 -6.05 9.73 13.73
N LEU A 401 -4.85 9.97 14.26
CA LEU A 401 -4.61 10.42 15.65
C LEU A 401 -3.73 11.67 15.61
N ALA A 402 -4.14 12.72 16.30
CA ALA A 402 -3.36 13.94 16.36
C ALA A 402 -3.15 14.46 17.78
N VAL A 403 -1.96 15.01 18.03
CA VAL A 403 -1.65 15.85 19.19
C VAL A 403 -1.75 17.32 18.76
N TRP A 404 -2.79 18.02 19.22
CA TRP A 404 -3.13 19.36 18.73
C TRP A 404 -3.79 20.21 19.81
N ASN A 405 -3.48 21.50 19.83
CA ASN A 405 -4.06 22.49 20.75
C ASN A 405 -5.38 23.11 20.25
N GLN A 406 -5.95 22.59 19.18
CA GLN A 406 -7.17 23.06 18.51
C GLN A 406 -7.11 24.52 18.03
N GLN A 407 -5.93 25.11 17.89
CA GLN A 407 -5.73 26.45 17.37
C GLN A 407 -5.24 26.40 15.90
N PRO A 408 -5.45 27.47 15.12
CA PRO A 408 -4.87 27.60 13.77
C PRO A 408 -3.35 27.41 13.79
N GLY A 409 -2.79 26.80 12.75
CA GLY A 409 -1.36 26.54 12.61
C GLY A 409 -0.57 27.71 12.02
N ASP A 410 0.78 27.56 12.02
CA ASP A 410 1.71 28.55 11.44
C ASP A 410 1.81 28.42 9.90
N GLY A 411 1.04 27.55 9.27
CA GLY A 411 1.05 27.35 7.82
C GLY A 411 0.88 25.90 7.37
N PRO A 412 1.11 25.61 6.08
CA PRO A 412 1.00 24.27 5.50
C PRO A 412 1.91 23.26 6.19
N GLY A 413 1.44 22.02 6.34
CA GLY A 413 2.21 20.92 6.90
C GLY A 413 2.18 20.80 8.43
N GLY A 414 1.65 21.78 9.17
CA GLY A 414 1.48 21.70 10.62
C GLY A 414 0.27 20.88 11.06
N ALA A 415 0.18 20.52 12.36
CA ALA A 415 -0.89 19.69 12.91
C ALA A 415 -2.30 20.19 12.55
N ALA A 416 -2.54 21.49 12.59
CA ALA A 416 -3.83 22.08 12.23
C ALA A 416 -4.22 21.81 10.78
N SER A 417 -3.28 22.01 9.82
CA SER A 417 -3.53 21.77 8.40
C SER A 417 -3.76 20.30 8.10
N VAL A 418 -3.05 19.40 8.80
CA VAL A 418 -3.21 17.95 8.67
C VAL A 418 -4.59 17.51 9.16
N VAL A 419 -5.01 17.96 10.34
CA VAL A 419 -6.35 17.66 10.89
C VAL A 419 -7.45 18.18 9.95
N GLN A 420 -7.28 19.38 9.41
CA GLN A 420 -8.23 19.94 8.46
C GLN A 420 -8.29 19.13 7.16
N SER A 421 -7.13 18.70 6.63
CA SER A 421 -7.04 17.83 5.46
C SER A 421 -7.74 16.49 5.71
N TRP A 422 -7.53 15.85 6.85
CA TRP A 422 -8.22 14.60 7.19
C TRP A 422 -9.75 14.78 7.24
N ARG A 423 -10.22 15.88 7.85
CA ARG A 423 -11.66 16.20 7.93
C ARG A 423 -12.26 16.46 6.55
N SER A 424 -11.56 17.18 5.66
CA SER A 424 -12.02 17.41 4.28
C SER A 424 -12.15 16.12 3.46
N LEU A 425 -11.39 15.07 3.82
CA LEU A 425 -11.48 13.73 3.26
C LEU A 425 -12.52 12.84 3.99
N GLY A 426 -13.38 13.41 4.85
CA GLY A 426 -14.41 12.70 5.59
C GLY A 426 -13.87 11.84 6.74
N ARG A 427 -12.63 12.05 7.18
CA ARG A 427 -12.01 11.29 8.26
C ARG A 427 -12.09 12.07 9.57
N ASN A 428 -12.58 11.43 10.64
CA ASN A 428 -12.68 12.02 11.97
C ASN A 428 -11.46 11.61 12.81
N PRO A 429 -10.50 12.51 13.07
CA PRO A 429 -9.33 12.17 13.88
C PRO A 429 -9.65 12.08 15.37
N GLU A 430 -8.99 11.13 16.04
CA GLU A 430 -8.82 11.14 17.49
C GLU A 430 -7.85 12.26 17.87
N ILE A 431 -8.15 13.02 18.92
CA ILE A 431 -7.33 14.17 19.34
C ILE A 431 -6.83 13.96 20.76
N VAL A 432 -5.53 14.14 20.95
CA VAL A 432 -4.90 14.44 22.25
C VAL A 432 -4.83 15.96 22.34
N ASP A 433 -5.69 16.53 23.19
CA ASP A 433 -5.92 17.97 23.27
C ASP A 433 -4.92 18.65 24.21
N LEU A 434 -3.91 19.31 23.63
CA LEU A 434 -2.89 20.04 24.39
C LEU A 434 -3.47 21.18 25.24
N ALA A 435 -4.56 21.81 24.81
CA ALA A 435 -5.18 22.89 25.59
C ALA A 435 -5.80 22.36 26.90
N LYS A 436 -6.30 21.12 26.91
CA LYS A 436 -6.79 20.46 28.13
C LYS A 436 -5.66 20.01 29.06
N ILE A 437 -4.54 19.56 28.48
CA ILE A 437 -3.38 19.09 29.24
C ILE A 437 -2.69 20.26 29.94
N SER A 438 -2.58 21.39 29.26
CA SER A 438 -1.84 22.55 29.75
C SER A 438 -2.61 23.44 30.72
N ASN A 439 -3.93 23.26 30.90
CA ASN A 439 -4.83 24.20 31.56
C ASN A 439 -4.67 25.66 31.07
N LEU A 440 -4.10 25.86 29.88
CA LEU A 440 -3.95 27.16 29.28
C LEU A 440 -5.33 27.66 28.84
N GLU A 441 -5.74 28.80 29.40
CA GLU A 441 -6.96 29.50 28.98
C GLU A 441 -6.91 29.69 27.45
N ARG A 442 -8.03 29.42 26.77
CA ARG A 442 -8.18 29.64 25.34
C ARG A 442 -8.03 31.14 25.07
N SER A 443 -6.84 31.55 24.72
CA SER A 443 -6.58 32.91 24.22
C SER A 443 -7.43 33.14 22.99
N ALA A 444 -8.07 34.31 22.93
CA ALA A 444 -8.86 34.73 21.77
C ALA A 444 -8.03 34.58 20.45
N PRO A 445 -8.66 34.22 19.33
CA PRO A 445 -7.94 34.00 18.08
C PRO A 445 -7.16 35.25 17.69
N SER A 446 -5.83 35.18 17.83
CA SER A 446 -4.94 36.19 17.28
C SER A 446 -5.07 36.16 15.75
N ARG A 447 -5.32 37.29 15.13
CA ARG A 447 -5.29 37.45 13.68
C ARG A 447 -3.99 36.85 13.16
N PRO A 448 -4.03 36.12 12.02
CA PRO A 448 -2.82 35.59 11.42
C PRO A 448 -1.88 36.77 11.17
N THR A 449 -0.83 36.85 11.95
CA THR A 449 0.32 37.69 11.62
C THR A 449 0.96 37.03 10.43
N ASN A 450 0.88 37.70 9.28
CA ASN A 450 1.72 37.41 8.14
C ASN A 450 3.17 37.50 8.64
N VAL A 451 3.77 36.36 8.97
CA VAL A 451 5.21 36.25 9.15
C VAL A 451 5.78 36.50 7.76
N ARG A 452 6.21 37.73 7.52
CA ARG A 452 7.04 38.04 6.36
C ARG A 452 8.23 37.12 6.48
N ALA A 453 8.41 36.26 5.48
CA ALA A 453 9.67 35.60 5.24
C ALA A 453 10.73 36.66 5.21
N ASP A 454 11.76 36.47 6.04
CA ASP A 454 12.92 37.37 6.14
C ASP A 454 13.51 37.57 4.74
N GLY A 455 13.59 38.82 4.35
CA GLY A 455 13.96 39.21 3.00
C GLY A 455 15.41 38.88 2.68
N SER A 456 15.58 38.04 1.70
CA SER A 456 16.68 38.14 0.72
C SER A 456 16.49 37.10 -0.36
N ALA A 457 15.65 37.34 -1.35
CA ALA A 457 15.82 36.71 -2.65
C ALA A 457 15.15 37.53 -3.75
N PRO A 458 15.83 37.82 -4.85
CA PRO A 458 15.27 38.42 -6.04
C PRO A 458 14.51 37.39 -6.92
N TYR A 459 13.95 36.32 -6.33
CA TYR A 459 13.18 35.27 -7.04
C TYR A 459 11.71 35.23 -6.61
N ASN A 460 11.00 36.36 -6.74
CA ASN A 460 9.54 36.43 -6.57
C ASN A 460 8.73 35.68 -7.65
N ALA A 461 9.37 34.86 -8.48
CA ALA A 461 8.79 34.21 -9.65
C ALA A 461 8.51 32.71 -9.47
N PHE A 462 8.90 32.08 -8.35
CA PHE A 462 8.71 30.67 -8.12
C PHE A 462 7.63 30.40 -7.08
N HIS A 463 6.72 29.52 -7.42
CA HIS A 463 5.76 28.93 -6.49
C HIS A 463 6.03 27.44 -6.35
N SER A 464 5.56 26.80 -5.30
CA SER A 464 5.63 25.35 -5.15
C SER A 464 4.23 24.76 -4.98
N ARG A 465 3.99 23.60 -5.61
CA ARG A 465 2.75 22.87 -5.47
C ARG A 465 2.93 21.37 -5.68
N ILE A 466 2.06 20.57 -5.08
CA ILE A 466 1.99 19.13 -5.32
C ILE A 466 1.17 18.91 -6.60
N VAL A 467 1.74 18.14 -7.54
CA VAL A 467 1.13 17.85 -8.84
C VAL A 467 1.25 16.37 -9.17
N ALA A 468 0.43 15.92 -10.12
CA ALA A 468 0.69 14.67 -10.81
C ALA A 468 1.41 14.95 -12.13
N ILE A 469 2.38 14.09 -12.46
CA ILE A 469 3.27 14.21 -13.60
C ILE A 469 3.12 12.94 -14.42
N LEU A 470 2.88 13.11 -15.72
CA LEU A 470 2.82 12.02 -16.69
C LEU A 470 3.93 12.20 -17.73
N PHE A 471 4.70 11.14 -17.93
CA PHE A 471 5.53 10.95 -19.11
C PHE A 471 5.00 9.79 -19.94
N ALA A 472 5.02 9.94 -21.24
CA ALA A 472 4.75 8.84 -22.16
C ALA A 472 5.64 8.91 -23.39
N ASP A 473 5.92 7.75 -23.98
CA ASP A 473 6.77 7.60 -25.16
C ASP A 473 6.11 6.67 -26.17
N ALA A 474 6.13 7.05 -27.45
CA ALA A 474 5.48 6.27 -28.49
C ALA A 474 6.40 5.15 -28.99
N VAL A 475 6.04 3.92 -28.65
CA VAL A 475 6.74 2.72 -29.11
C VAL A 475 6.62 2.58 -30.62
N GLY A 476 7.77 2.45 -31.30
CA GLY A 476 7.83 2.27 -32.76
C GLY A 476 7.99 3.56 -33.59
N PHE A 477 8.00 4.74 -32.93
CA PHE A 477 8.20 6.01 -33.65
C PHE A 477 9.52 6.03 -34.44
N SER A 478 10.63 5.59 -33.86
CA SER A 478 11.94 5.55 -34.51
C SER A 478 12.00 4.63 -35.78
N LYS A 479 10.97 3.82 -36.00
CA LYS A 479 10.83 2.95 -37.17
C LYS A 479 9.93 3.56 -38.26
N LEU A 480 9.34 4.72 -38.02
CA LEU A 480 8.50 5.41 -39.02
C LEU A 480 9.35 5.86 -40.22
N SER A 481 8.80 5.68 -41.40
CA SER A 481 9.34 6.27 -42.62
C SER A 481 8.98 7.75 -42.71
N GLU A 482 9.74 8.53 -43.48
CA GLU A 482 9.49 9.96 -43.68
C GLU A 482 8.03 10.30 -44.04
N PRO A 483 7.35 9.54 -44.96
CA PRO A 483 5.94 9.79 -45.28
C PRO A 483 4.95 9.46 -44.14
N GLU A 484 5.36 8.64 -43.14
CA GLU A 484 4.52 8.29 -42.01
C GLU A 484 4.56 9.39 -40.90
N VAL A 485 5.63 10.18 -40.82
CA VAL A 485 5.78 11.23 -39.79
C VAL A 485 4.64 12.27 -39.82
N PRO A 486 4.25 12.86 -40.96
CA PRO A 486 3.09 13.77 -41.00
C PRO A 486 1.78 13.10 -40.59
N ARG A 487 1.57 11.82 -40.95
CA ARG A 487 0.39 11.04 -40.54
C ARG A 487 0.37 10.79 -39.04
N PHE A 488 1.54 10.51 -38.45
CA PHE A 488 1.69 10.38 -37.00
C PHE A 488 1.26 11.67 -36.29
N VAL A 489 1.76 12.82 -36.71
CA VAL A 489 1.36 14.10 -36.13
C VAL A 489 -0.15 14.35 -36.31
N GLN A 490 -0.68 14.13 -37.48
CA GLN A 490 -2.09 14.39 -37.78
C GLN A 490 -3.03 13.46 -37.03
N HIS A 491 -2.75 12.16 -37.01
CA HIS A 491 -3.69 11.17 -36.47
C HIS A 491 -3.39 10.79 -35.04
N PHE A 492 -2.12 10.57 -34.67
CA PHE A 492 -1.75 10.16 -33.31
C PHE A 492 -1.82 11.36 -32.34
N PHE A 493 -1.09 12.42 -32.60
CA PHE A 493 -1.17 13.63 -31.78
C PHE A 493 -2.54 14.31 -31.87
N GLY A 494 -3.18 14.26 -33.05
CA GLY A 494 -4.55 14.78 -33.21
C GLY A 494 -5.56 14.08 -32.30
N ALA A 495 -5.49 12.76 -32.18
CA ALA A 495 -6.35 11.99 -31.28
C ALA A 495 -6.06 12.31 -29.78
N ILE A 496 -4.78 12.45 -29.43
CA ILE A 496 -4.38 12.86 -28.08
C ILE A 496 -4.89 14.27 -27.76
N ALA A 497 -4.79 15.22 -28.69
CA ALA A 497 -5.30 16.57 -28.52
C ALA A 497 -6.82 16.61 -28.28
N GLN A 498 -7.59 15.73 -28.92
CA GLN A 498 -9.02 15.58 -28.65
C GLN A 498 -9.27 15.01 -27.24
N LEU A 499 -8.49 14.02 -26.80
CA LEU A 499 -8.59 13.48 -25.43
C LEU A 499 -8.29 14.58 -24.40
N MET A 500 -7.25 15.40 -24.62
CA MET A 500 -6.86 16.49 -23.71
C MET A 500 -8.01 17.47 -23.44
N GLN A 501 -8.89 17.72 -24.41
CA GLN A 501 -10.01 18.64 -24.24
C GLN A 501 -10.93 18.24 -23.07
N LYS A 502 -11.10 16.94 -22.83
CA LYS A 502 -11.90 16.42 -21.71
C LYS A 502 -11.28 16.71 -20.34
N PHE A 503 -9.98 16.95 -20.30
CA PHE A 503 -9.19 17.16 -19.08
C PHE A 503 -8.59 18.57 -18.99
N SER A 504 -9.05 19.50 -19.82
CA SER A 504 -8.49 20.86 -19.96
C SER A 504 -8.39 21.63 -18.65
N ASN A 505 -9.33 21.43 -17.72
CA ASN A 505 -9.32 22.08 -16.40
C ASN A 505 -8.29 21.51 -15.43
N SER A 506 -7.78 20.30 -15.67
CA SER A 506 -6.82 19.62 -14.81
C SER A 506 -5.39 19.61 -15.39
N ILE A 507 -5.24 19.67 -16.71
CA ILE A 507 -3.93 19.79 -17.38
C ILE A 507 -3.43 21.22 -17.24
N ILE A 508 -2.39 21.41 -16.43
CA ILE A 508 -1.82 22.75 -16.14
C ILE A 508 -0.53 23.03 -16.94
N ALA A 509 0.10 22.00 -17.49
CA ALA A 509 1.16 22.12 -18.49
C ALA A 509 1.25 20.86 -19.35
N ASN A 510 1.72 21.03 -20.56
CA ASN A 510 2.02 19.94 -21.49
C ASN A 510 3.18 20.31 -22.42
N ASN A 511 3.90 19.31 -22.89
CA ASN A 511 4.95 19.46 -23.87
C ASN A 511 5.12 18.16 -24.68
N THR A 512 5.74 18.28 -25.86
CA THR A 512 6.11 17.14 -26.71
C THR A 512 7.57 17.28 -27.17
N TRP A 513 8.29 16.16 -27.23
CA TRP A 513 9.65 16.07 -27.77
C TRP A 513 9.73 14.87 -28.72
N GLY A 514 9.53 15.14 -30.01
CA GLY A 514 9.44 14.03 -30.99
C GLY A 514 8.24 13.15 -30.69
N ASP A 515 8.49 11.96 -30.17
CA ASP A 515 7.50 10.97 -29.74
C ASP A 515 7.16 11.00 -28.25
N GLY A 516 7.95 11.74 -27.48
CA GLY A 516 7.75 11.88 -26.05
C GLY A 516 6.66 12.88 -25.69
N LEU A 517 5.85 12.55 -24.70
CA LEU A 517 4.77 13.35 -24.16
C LEU A 517 5.02 13.67 -22.68
N TYR A 518 4.72 14.90 -22.30
CA TYR A 518 4.79 15.37 -20.91
C TYR A 518 3.54 16.13 -20.56
N PHE A 519 2.92 15.75 -19.44
CA PHE A 519 1.76 16.44 -18.88
C PHE A 519 1.93 16.65 -17.38
N VAL A 520 1.43 17.79 -16.91
CA VAL A 520 1.30 18.11 -15.49
C VAL A 520 -0.16 18.34 -15.16
N PHE A 521 -0.65 17.68 -14.12
CA PHE A 521 -2.02 17.76 -13.67
C PHE A 521 -2.11 18.36 -12.27
N SER A 522 -3.12 19.20 -12.05
CA SER A 522 -3.46 19.71 -10.72
C SER A 522 -4.04 18.63 -9.80
N GLU A 523 -4.63 17.57 -10.37
CA GLU A 523 -5.34 16.53 -9.65
C GLU A 523 -4.82 15.13 -9.98
N ILE A 524 -4.50 14.36 -8.92
CA ILE A 524 -3.92 13.02 -9.01
C ILE A 524 -4.88 12.05 -9.72
N ASP A 525 -6.15 12.10 -9.35
CA ASP A 525 -7.15 11.15 -9.85
C ASP A 525 -7.45 11.36 -11.34
N LEU A 526 -7.49 12.62 -11.78
CA LEU A 526 -7.69 12.94 -13.19
C LEU A 526 -6.46 12.60 -14.05
N ALA A 527 -5.25 12.67 -13.49
CA ALA A 527 -4.04 12.21 -14.16
C ALA A 527 -4.07 10.69 -14.42
N GLY A 528 -4.50 9.90 -13.44
CA GLY A 528 -4.65 8.45 -13.58
C GLY A 528 -5.72 8.07 -14.61
N GLU A 529 -6.86 8.73 -14.57
CA GLU A 529 -7.94 8.53 -15.53
C GLU A 529 -7.52 8.90 -16.96
N PHE A 530 -6.85 10.04 -17.13
CA PHE A 530 -6.28 10.44 -18.42
C PHE A 530 -5.27 9.42 -18.96
N ALA A 531 -4.36 8.93 -18.09
CA ALA A 531 -3.36 7.94 -18.48
C ALA A 531 -3.98 6.63 -18.98
N LEU A 532 -5.06 6.15 -18.34
CA LEU A 532 -5.79 4.97 -18.76
C LEU A 532 -6.53 5.18 -20.09
N GLN A 533 -7.20 6.32 -20.25
CA GLN A 533 -7.87 6.65 -21.51
C GLN A 533 -6.85 6.86 -22.66
N LEU A 534 -5.65 7.36 -22.35
CA LEU A 534 -4.56 7.51 -23.31
C LEU A 534 -4.01 6.15 -23.75
N ALA A 535 -3.82 5.21 -22.82
CA ALA A 535 -3.42 3.83 -23.12
C ALA A 535 -4.48 3.12 -23.96
N GLU A 536 -5.75 3.27 -23.60
CA GLU A 536 -6.88 2.71 -24.35
C GLU A 536 -6.98 3.27 -25.76
N LEU A 537 -6.81 4.58 -25.94
CA LEU A 537 -6.78 5.25 -27.22
C LEU A 537 -5.68 4.67 -28.11
N ALA A 538 -4.46 4.51 -27.58
CA ALA A 538 -3.35 3.92 -28.33
C ALA A 538 -3.62 2.47 -28.75
N ALA A 539 -4.23 1.67 -27.85
CA ALA A 539 -4.50 0.24 -28.09
C ALA A 539 -5.68 -0.02 -29.03
N LYS A 540 -6.73 0.82 -28.99
CA LYS A 540 -7.99 0.57 -29.76
C LYS A 540 -8.07 1.28 -31.09
N THR A 541 -7.17 2.21 -31.41
CA THR A 541 -7.19 2.92 -32.69
C THR A 541 -6.65 2.05 -33.82
N ASP A 542 -7.37 1.97 -34.92
CA ASP A 542 -6.89 1.33 -36.17
C ASP A 542 -5.83 2.23 -36.83
N TRP A 543 -4.58 2.05 -36.41
CA TRP A 543 -3.43 2.78 -36.94
C TRP A 543 -3.12 2.40 -38.43
N PRO A 544 -3.19 1.12 -38.82
CA PRO A 544 -3.04 0.74 -40.23
C PRO A 544 -4.04 1.42 -41.16
N GLY A 545 -5.32 1.51 -40.76
CA GLY A 545 -6.33 2.26 -41.53
C GLY A 545 -6.05 3.76 -41.65
N LYS A 546 -5.15 4.30 -40.82
CA LYS A 546 -4.65 5.68 -40.87
C LYS A 546 -3.27 5.80 -41.56
N GLY A 547 -2.78 4.70 -42.14
CA GLY A 547 -1.49 4.65 -42.79
C GLY A 547 -0.30 4.73 -41.86
N LEU A 548 -0.46 4.20 -40.61
CA LEU A 548 0.55 4.07 -39.60
C LEU A 548 0.76 2.59 -39.24
N ARG A 549 1.79 2.27 -38.47
CA ARG A 549 2.13 0.90 -38.10
C ARG A 549 1.22 0.34 -37.02
N ALA A 550 0.90 -0.95 -37.11
CA ALA A 550 0.03 -1.65 -36.15
C ALA A 550 0.65 -1.73 -34.75
N GLU A 551 1.99 -1.72 -34.65
CA GLU A 551 2.70 -1.82 -33.36
C GLU A 551 2.75 -0.50 -32.57
N LEU A 552 2.18 0.59 -33.12
CA LEU A 552 2.19 1.89 -32.47
C LEU A 552 1.43 1.82 -31.14
N ASN A 553 2.12 2.08 -30.05
CA ASN A 553 1.61 1.99 -28.70
C ASN A 553 2.32 3.01 -27.79
N LEU A 554 1.96 3.09 -26.51
CA LEU A 554 2.55 4.00 -25.55
C LEU A 554 3.11 3.25 -24.34
N ARG A 555 4.22 3.74 -23.79
CA ARG A 555 4.65 3.51 -22.41
C ARG A 555 4.25 4.72 -21.60
N ILE A 556 3.53 4.55 -20.51
CA ILE A 556 3.00 5.67 -19.74
C ILE A 556 3.46 5.55 -18.30
N ALA A 557 4.06 6.61 -17.77
CA ALA A 557 4.52 6.72 -16.39
C ALA A 557 3.81 7.83 -15.65
N LEU A 558 3.42 7.55 -14.40
CA LEU A 558 2.80 8.50 -13.47
C LEU A 558 3.65 8.68 -12.21
N HIS A 559 3.81 9.90 -11.77
CA HIS A 559 4.39 10.24 -10.49
C HIS A 559 3.63 11.39 -9.85
N ALA A 560 3.68 11.51 -8.53
CA ALA A 560 3.13 12.66 -7.81
C ALA A 560 4.16 13.21 -6.83
N GLY A 561 4.25 14.53 -6.74
CA GLY A 561 5.14 15.17 -5.79
C GLY A 561 5.20 16.68 -5.96
N PRO A 562 5.93 17.35 -5.05
CA PRO A 562 6.10 18.78 -5.09
C PRO A 562 7.07 19.22 -6.20
N VAL A 563 6.73 20.30 -6.87
CA VAL A 563 7.53 20.92 -7.95
C VAL A 563 7.56 22.42 -7.78
N TYR A 564 8.57 23.05 -8.39
CA TYR A 564 8.58 24.49 -8.61
C TYR A 564 7.78 24.84 -9.85
N GLU A 565 6.89 25.82 -9.72
CA GLU A 565 6.11 26.43 -10.78
C GLU A 565 6.73 27.80 -11.10
N PHE A 566 7.02 28.05 -12.37
CA PHE A 566 7.68 29.29 -12.82
C PHE A 566 7.32 29.61 -14.28
N ASP A 567 7.54 30.87 -14.68
CA ASP A 567 7.48 31.26 -16.07
C ASP A 567 8.85 31.02 -16.72
N ASP A 568 8.92 30.08 -17.65
CA ASP A 568 10.14 29.66 -18.32
C ASP A 568 10.69 30.80 -19.20
N PRO A 569 11.90 31.31 -18.94
CA PRO A 569 12.45 32.47 -19.66
C PRO A 569 12.74 32.17 -21.15
N ILE A 570 12.89 30.88 -21.52
CA ILE A 570 13.17 30.46 -22.90
C ILE A 570 11.85 30.34 -23.68
N THR A 571 10.92 29.56 -23.15
CA THR A 571 9.64 29.27 -23.85
C THR A 571 8.57 30.32 -23.61
N ARG A 572 8.74 31.19 -22.60
CA ARG A 572 7.79 32.21 -22.13
C ARG A 572 6.42 31.61 -21.76
N ARG A 573 6.43 30.38 -21.26
CA ARG A 573 5.24 29.65 -20.82
C ARG A 573 5.42 29.20 -19.38
N ARG A 574 4.30 28.93 -18.72
CA ARG A 574 4.30 28.31 -17.40
C ARG A 574 4.93 26.93 -17.50
N ASN A 575 5.92 26.64 -16.63
CA ASN A 575 6.65 25.40 -16.60
C ASN A 575 6.79 24.87 -15.16
N TYR A 576 7.11 23.60 -15.03
CA TYR A 576 7.23 22.88 -13.76
C TYR A 576 8.55 22.09 -13.73
N SER A 577 9.33 22.27 -12.66
CA SER A 577 10.63 21.61 -12.52
C SER A 577 10.87 21.15 -11.09
N GLY A 578 11.81 20.21 -10.93
CA GLY A 578 12.23 19.66 -9.64
C GLY A 578 12.58 18.18 -9.74
N THR A 579 13.06 17.62 -8.63
CA THR A 579 13.49 16.21 -8.56
C THR A 579 12.37 15.23 -8.88
N HIS A 580 11.12 15.60 -8.56
CA HIS A 580 9.94 14.77 -8.83
C HIS A 580 9.64 14.64 -10.34
N VAL A 581 9.93 15.66 -11.14
CA VAL A 581 9.83 15.54 -12.62
C VAL A 581 10.81 14.49 -13.13
N GLY A 582 12.04 14.49 -12.61
CA GLY A 582 13.05 13.49 -12.93
C GLY A 582 12.64 12.06 -12.54
N ARG A 583 11.95 11.87 -11.40
CA ARG A 583 11.44 10.54 -10.99
C ARG A 583 10.42 9.99 -11.97
N ALA A 584 9.46 10.79 -12.42
CA ALA A 584 8.49 10.38 -13.44
C ALA A 584 9.16 9.91 -14.73
N ALA A 585 10.14 10.69 -15.22
CA ALA A 585 10.92 10.36 -16.43
C ALA A 585 11.80 9.10 -16.30
N ARG A 586 12.00 8.54 -15.10
CA ARG A 586 12.74 7.28 -14.88
C ARG A 586 11.84 6.04 -14.89
N ILE A 587 10.54 6.22 -14.70
CA ILE A 587 9.55 5.13 -14.70
C ILE A 587 9.13 4.80 -16.13
N GLU A 588 9.02 5.80 -17.01
CA GLU A 588 8.57 5.59 -18.40
C GLU A 588 9.39 4.50 -19.13
N PRO A 589 10.74 4.51 -19.16
CA PRO A 589 11.51 3.54 -19.93
C PRO A 589 11.39 2.09 -19.46
N ILE A 590 10.99 1.89 -18.19
CA ILE A 590 10.80 0.54 -17.61
C ILE A 590 9.35 0.05 -17.71
N THR A 591 8.45 0.90 -18.22
CA THR A 591 7.04 0.55 -18.40
C THR A 591 6.85 -0.29 -19.65
N PRO A 592 6.18 -1.45 -19.58
CA PRO A 592 5.87 -2.23 -20.76
C PRO A 592 4.94 -1.46 -21.74
N PRO A 593 5.08 -1.66 -23.06
CA PRO A 593 4.17 -1.04 -24.03
C PRO A 593 2.70 -1.35 -23.75
N GLY A 594 1.84 -0.35 -23.84
CA GLY A 594 0.41 -0.46 -23.60
C GLY A 594 0.02 -0.45 -22.12
N GLN A 595 0.98 -0.28 -21.21
CA GLN A 595 0.72 -0.22 -19.76
C GLN A 595 0.96 1.16 -19.17
N VAL A 596 0.36 1.39 -18.01
CA VAL A 596 0.52 2.60 -17.20
C VAL A 596 1.18 2.20 -15.89
N TYR A 597 2.41 2.66 -15.66
CA TYR A 597 3.10 2.44 -14.38
C TYR A 597 3.11 3.72 -13.56
N ALA A 598 3.09 3.56 -12.24
CA ALA A 598 3.10 4.67 -11.30
C ALA A 598 4.12 4.46 -10.17
N SER A 599 4.61 5.56 -9.62
CA SER A 599 5.40 5.54 -8.39
C SER A 599 4.54 5.23 -7.17
N GLU A 600 5.17 4.80 -6.07
CA GLU A 600 4.51 4.66 -4.77
C GLU A 600 3.85 5.96 -4.29
N ALA A 601 4.49 7.11 -4.52
CA ALA A 601 3.93 8.40 -4.15
C ALA A 601 2.59 8.67 -4.88
N PHE A 602 2.50 8.37 -6.17
CA PHE A 602 1.25 8.50 -6.92
C PHE A 602 0.18 7.56 -6.37
N ALA A 603 0.52 6.27 -6.17
CA ALA A 603 -0.40 5.27 -5.63
C ALA A 603 -0.89 5.65 -4.22
N ALA A 604 0.00 6.14 -3.36
CA ALA A 604 -0.34 6.56 -2.01
C ALA A 604 -1.26 7.79 -2.01
N LEU A 605 -0.94 8.84 -2.77
CA LEU A 605 -1.77 10.04 -2.83
C LEU A 605 -3.17 9.75 -3.40
N SER A 606 -3.26 8.88 -4.39
CA SER A 606 -4.56 8.41 -4.91
C SER A 606 -5.33 7.60 -3.86
N ALA A 607 -4.65 6.70 -3.13
CA ALA A 607 -5.28 5.92 -2.06
C ALA A 607 -5.83 6.80 -0.93
N ALA A 608 -5.10 7.87 -0.55
CA ALA A 608 -5.53 8.83 0.47
C ALA A 608 -6.85 9.52 0.10
N ARG A 609 -7.05 9.86 -1.17
CA ARG A 609 -8.26 10.52 -1.69
C ARG A 609 -9.45 9.57 -1.83
N GLY A 610 -9.20 8.29 -2.11
CA GLY A 610 -10.23 7.26 -2.15
C GLY A 610 -11.25 7.40 -3.27
N SER A 611 -10.89 8.02 -4.41
CA SER A 611 -11.81 8.30 -5.52
C SER A 611 -12.38 7.05 -6.19
N GLY A 612 -11.68 5.91 -6.10
CA GLY A 612 -12.11 4.64 -6.71
C GLY A 612 -12.12 4.63 -8.25
N ARG A 613 -11.54 5.64 -8.90
CA ARG A 613 -11.55 5.77 -10.37
C ARG A 613 -10.68 4.74 -11.07
N PHE A 614 -9.63 4.27 -10.41
CA PHE A 614 -8.69 3.26 -10.88
C PHE A 614 -8.03 2.54 -9.70
N ILE A 615 -7.34 1.46 -10.00
CA ILE A 615 -6.60 0.65 -9.03
C ILE A 615 -5.10 0.75 -9.35
N CYS A 616 -4.28 0.80 -8.30
CA CYS A 616 -2.82 0.72 -8.38
C CYS A 616 -2.37 -0.62 -7.80
N ASP A 617 -1.98 -1.56 -8.66
CA ASP A 617 -1.48 -2.87 -8.26
C ASP A 617 0.04 -2.85 -8.14
N TYR A 618 0.58 -3.35 -7.05
CA TYR A 618 2.02 -3.41 -6.84
C TYR A 618 2.71 -4.31 -7.87
N VAL A 619 3.78 -3.81 -8.48
CA VAL A 619 4.57 -4.53 -9.49
C VAL A 619 5.87 -5.07 -8.92
N GLY A 620 6.37 -4.48 -7.86
CA GLY A 620 7.63 -4.86 -7.20
C GLY A 620 8.59 -3.69 -7.05
N GLN A 621 9.73 -3.99 -6.44
CA GLN A 621 10.90 -3.09 -6.40
C GLN A 621 11.55 -3.11 -7.78
N THR A 622 11.32 -2.06 -8.56
CA THR A 622 11.77 -2.01 -9.96
C THR A 622 13.03 -1.15 -10.10
N PRO A 623 14.11 -1.68 -10.71
CA PRO A 623 15.29 -0.87 -11.03
C PRO A 623 14.93 0.25 -12.00
N MET A 624 15.22 1.48 -11.64
CA MET A 624 14.93 2.65 -12.45
C MET A 624 15.98 2.87 -13.54
N ALA A 625 15.56 3.47 -14.65
CA ALA A 625 16.46 3.79 -15.74
C ALA A 625 17.63 4.68 -15.31
N LYS A 626 18.78 4.52 -15.99
CA LYS A 626 20.03 5.30 -15.78
C LYS A 626 20.61 5.20 -14.36
N GLY A 627 20.47 4.05 -13.69
CA GLY A 627 21.08 3.80 -12.39
C GLY A 627 20.49 4.63 -11.23
N TYR A 628 19.24 5.07 -11.33
CA TYR A 628 18.56 5.90 -10.33
C TYR A 628 18.16 5.13 -9.06
N GLY A 629 18.59 3.89 -8.91
CA GLY A 629 18.23 3.00 -7.82
C GLY A 629 16.99 2.16 -8.12
N THR A 630 16.42 1.56 -7.07
CA THR A 630 15.25 0.70 -7.15
C THR A 630 14.11 1.34 -6.37
N LEU A 631 12.94 1.44 -6.97
CA LEU A 631 11.76 2.08 -6.36
C LEU A 631 10.53 1.17 -6.43
N PRO A 632 9.64 1.24 -5.41
CA PRO A 632 8.33 0.59 -5.47
C PRO A 632 7.52 1.13 -6.64
N THR A 633 7.06 0.25 -7.51
CA THR A 633 6.33 0.59 -8.73
C THR A 633 4.96 -0.09 -8.73
N TYR A 634 3.97 0.57 -9.31
CA TYR A 634 2.59 0.12 -9.37
C TYR A 634 2.09 0.15 -10.81
N HIS A 635 1.29 -0.85 -11.19
CA HIS A 635 0.52 -0.85 -12.42
C HIS A 635 -0.84 -0.20 -12.18
N VAL A 636 -1.18 0.81 -12.97
CA VAL A 636 -2.46 1.50 -12.90
C VAL A 636 -3.41 0.85 -13.89
N ARG A 637 -4.58 0.40 -13.42
CA ARG A 637 -5.61 -0.24 -14.26
C ARG A 637 -7.00 0.28 -13.94
N PRO A 638 -7.98 0.11 -14.83
CA PRO A 638 -9.38 0.41 -14.53
C PRO A 638 -9.88 -0.35 -13.28
N ASN A 639 -10.83 0.26 -12.58
CA ASN A 639 -11.49 -0.37 -11.43
C ASN A 639 -12.50 -1.42 -11.89
#